data_d4df6f3aa2a93d44d9a71211f9aebc41
#
_entry.id   d4df6f3aa2a93d44d9a71211f9aebc41
#
_cell.length_a   1.000
_cell.length_b   1.000
_cell.length_c   1.000
_cell.angle_alpha   90.00
_cell.angle_beta   90.00
_cell.angle_gamma   90.00
#
_symmetry.space_group_name_H-M   'P 1'
#
loop_
_entity.id
_entity.type
_entity.pdbx_description
1 polymer ?
#
loop_
_entity_poly.entity_id
_entity_poly.type
_entity_poly.pdbx_seq_one_letter_code
_entity_poly.pdbx_strand_id
1 'polypeptide(L)'
;MHRYMHGGSGIAAMVAGAIACANASGQQAPAPGAAQSPVQAPQRSVVELPPVVVTGNPLGSALFDLAVPITVLQGEALRQRLAPTLGETLNGEPGISSTYFGPGASRPVIRGLDGERIRILSNGVANLDASGTSVDHAVSIDPLLVDRIEVIRGPAAILYGSSAVGGVVNVVDSRIPTENLPRGATGAVDTRFGSNDGERSVVGRVDFGLEGGLNLHFDAFRRDTDDLRIPGFARSARLRATTPPASGIEPSGTLANSSTRSDGGAMGASYVWGQGYLGASVSTLSSAYGTVQEPQVSIKLDQTRIDLAGERRDIGAFDAVRFKFGRSSYQHVEIDAGVVGTTFRNQGHDLRVEGVHKPIGPFRGTIGFQSTEFDFEAVGVEAFLPKTSSRINSVFLFEEVKIDALTLQAGGRLERHTVGAGEDANFGPAETRNFSTKSGSVGGVYSLTRTYAIALNLSRTERAPNYQELFANGPHIATNAFEIGNRSFGLEVSNAVDLSLRKREGRVTGSAGVFYNRFSNFIALVSDASFVDPDPARNLPGLRFTGVPAEFKGAEASARILLVDRPYRIALDLKGDLTRAENTDTGEPLPRISPMRFGGGLSFEQGPLTARLDAMRVRGQDRVAAGELPTDGYTMVNASVGYRLNIPMVRLDLFLRGVNLLNQEARNHVSFIKDLAPYGKRGMVAGLRGTF
;
A
#
# COMPACT_ATOMS: atom_id res chain seq x y z
N MET A 1 11.32 13.23 37.16
CA MET A 1 12.77 13.50 36.95
C MET A 1 13.51 12.18 36.85
N HIS A 2 13.55 11.57 35.66
CA HIS A 2 14.50 10.52 35.33
C HIS A 2 14.91 10.70 33.88
N ARG A 3 16.20 10.96 33.68
CA ARG A 3 16.84 11.12 32.37
C ARG A 3 16.89 9.75 31.68
N TYR A 4 16.27 9.64 30.49
CA TYR A 4 16.55 8.55 29.57
C TYR A 4 17.75 8.91 28.69
N MET A 5 18.80 8.14 28.86
CA MET A 5 20.07 8.28 28.13
C MET A 5 19.98 7.62 26.75
N HIS A 6 20.50 8.35 25.81
CA HIS A 6 20.96 8.09 24.46
C HIS A 6 21.29 6.64 24.10
N GLY A 7 20.52 6.09 23.13
CA GLY A 7 20.90 4.92 22.30
C GLY A 7 21.10 5.32 20.83
N GLY A 8 21.87 6.39 20.56
CA GLY A 8 22.03 6.92 19.20
C GLY A 8 23.31 6.50 18.44
N SER A 9 24.12 5.58 18.98
CA SER A 9 25.48 5.35 18.46
C SER A 9 25.65 4.08 17.61
N GLY A 10 24.66 3.20 17.50
CA GLY A 10 24.83 1.89 16.84
C GLY A 10 24.77 1.90 15.31
N ILE A 11 23.92 2.74 14.73
CA ILE A 11 23.65 2.73 13.27
C ILE A 11 24.77 3.40 12.46
N ALA A 12 25.36 4.47 12.99
CA ALA A 12 26.46 5.15 12.31
C ALA A 12 27.75 4.30 12.25
N ALA A 13 27.97 3.42 13.23
CA ALA A 13 29.13 2.53 13.27
C ALA A 13 29.06 1.36 12.26
N MET A 14 27.87 0.84 11.95
CA MET A 14 27.69 -0.24 10.95
C MET A 14 27.95 0.24 9.52
N VAL A 15 27.55 1.48 9.18
CA VAL A 15 27.77 2.03 7.84
C VAL A 15 29.22 2.38 7.59
N ALA A 16 29.97 2.84 8.59
CA ALA A 16 31.39 3.11 8.48
C ALA A 16 32.26 1.83 8.31
N GLY A 17 31.84 0.73 8.93
CA GLY A 17 32.52 -0.57 8.81
C GLY A 17 32.43 -1.21 7.42
N ALA A 18 31.31 -1.05 6.72
CA ALA A 18 31.11 -1.60 5.38
C ALA A 18 31.98 -0.92 4.29
N ILE A 19 32.26 0.38 4.44
CA ILE A 19 33.11 1.14 3.51
C ILE A 19 34.60 0.77 3.66
N ALA A 20 35.03 0.39 4.85
CA ALA A 20 36.43 0.04 5.11
C ALA A 20 36.86 -1.34 4.57
N CYS A 21 35.94 -2.28 4.39
CA CYS A 21 36.22 -3.61 3.88
C CYS A 21 36.39 -3.71 2.34
N ALA A 22 35.99 -2.68 1.57
CA ALA A 22 36.07 -2.69 0.09
C ALA A 22 37.47 -2.39 -0.47
N ASN A 23 38.46 -2.01 0.35
CA ASN A 23 39.77 -1.53 -0.10
C ASN A 23 40.90 -2.60 -0.15
N ALA A 24 40.60 -3.91 -0.08
CA ALA A 24 41.60 -4.95 -0.01
C ALA A 24 41.53 -5.95 -1.18
N SER A 25 41.47 -5.50 -2.43
CA SER A 25 41.66 -6.37 -3.61
C SER A 25 42.67 -5.76 -4.56
N GLY A 26 43.80 -6.45 -4.72
CA GLY A 26 45.01 -5.98 -5.36
C GLY A 26 44.89 -5.67 -6.85
N GLN A 27 45.68 -4.67 -7.24
CA GLN A 27 45.98 -4.29 -8.62
C GLN A 27 46.96 -5.28 -9.28
N GLN A 28 46.59 -5.82 -10.45
CA GLN A 28 47.53 -6.39 -11.41
C GLN A 28 47.70 -5.40 -12.57
N ALA A 29 48.94 -5.13 -12.92
CA ALA A 29 49.36 -4.24 -14.00
C ALA A 29 49.11 -4.86 -15.39
N PRO A 30 48.84 -4.08 -16.46
CA PRO A 30 48.61 -4.59 -17.80
C PRO A 30 49.90 -4.76 -18.60
N ALA A 31 49.95 -5.84 -19.44
CA ALA A 31 50.97 -6.10 -20.42
C ALA A 31 50.73 -5.29 -21.73
N PRO A 32 51.78 -4.96 -22.51
CA PRO A 32 51.66 -4.07 -23.65
C PRO A 32 51.41 -4.80 -24.99
N GLY A 33 50.53 -4.23 -25.80
CA GLY A 33 50.60 -4.22 -27.24
C GLY A 33 49.80 -5.24 -28.04
N ALA A 34 48.69 -4.84 -28.61
CA ALA A 34 48.17 -5.36 -29.89
C ALA A 34 47.33 -4.27 -30.61
N ALA A 35 47.47 -4.23 -31.94
CA ALA A 35 47.04 -3.22 -32.86
C ALA A 35 45.52 -2.90 -32.87
N GLN A 36 45.20 -1.64 -33.05
CA GLN A 36 43.83 -1.11 -33.12
C GLN A 36 43.14 -1.49 -34.43
N SER A 37 42.01 -2.20 -34.34
CA SER A 37 40.99 -2.28 -35.40
C SER A 37 40.03 -1.11 -35.28
N PRO A 38 39.32 -0.65 -36.34
CA PRO A 38 38.52 0.56 -36.31
C PRO A 38 37.35 0.43 -35.35
N VAL A 39 37.23 1.42 -34.50
CA VAL A 39 36.16 1.57 -33.49
C VAL A 39 34.82 1.65 -34.21
N GLN A 40 34.03 0.57 -34.17
CA GLN A 40 32.60 0.64 -34.40
C GLN A 40 31.96 1.45 -33.26
N ALA A 41 31.21 2.50 -33.60
CA ALA A 41 30.44 3.26 -32.64
C ALA A 41 29.56 2.30 -31.81
N PRO A 42 29.51 2.42 -30.49
CA PRO A 42 28.71 1.52 -29.66
C PRO A 42 27.24 1.66 -30.02
N GLN A 43 26.68 0.60 -30.62
CA GLN A 43 25.23 0.42 -30.64
C GLN A 43 24.78 0.40 -29.17
N ARG A 44 24.19 1.51 -28.70
CA ARG A 44 23.49 1.53 -27.41
C ARG A 44 22.36 0.52 -27.50
N SER A 45 22.58 -0.66 -26.92
CA SER A 45 21.49 -1.56 -26.59
C SER A 45 20.48 -0.77 -25.76
N VAL A 46 19.26 -0.66 -26.24
CA VAL A 46 18.11 -0.34 -25.41
C VAL A 46 18.15 -1.39 -24.31
N VAL A 47 18.47 -1.01 -23.08
CA VAL A 47 18.32 -1.89 -21.94
C VAL A 47 16.81 -2.07 -21.80
N GLU A 48 16.27 -3.10 -22.43
CA GLU A 48 14.96 -3.61 -22.08
C GLU A 48 15.09 -4.08 -20.61
N LEU A 49 14.53 -3.32 -19.72
CA LEU A 49 14.36 -3.78 -18.34
C LEU A 49 13.59 -5.10 -18.42
N PRO A 50 14.03 -6.15 -17.70
CA PRO A 50 13.32 -7.42 -17.71
C PRO A 50 11.85 -7.16 -17.38
N PRO A 51 10.89 -7.87 -18.00
CA PRO A 51 9.49 -7.68 -17.74
C PRO A 51 9.24 -7.83 -16.23
N VAL A 52 8.58 -6.84 -15.65
CA VAL A 52 8.25 -6.87 -14.21
C VAL A 52 7.30 -8.03 -13.98
N VAL A 53 7.81 -9.09 -13.37
CA VAL A 53 6.98 -10.20 -12.91
C VAL A 53 6.27 -9.73 -11.65
N VAL A 54 4.96 -9.60 -11.73
CA VAL A 54 4.14 -9.19 -10.59
C VAL A 54 3.66 -10.42 -9.83
N THR A 55 3.59 -10.29 -8.52
CA THR A 55 3.06 -11.34 -7.63
C THR A 55 1.59 -11.66 -7.97
N GLY A 56 0.85 -10.68 -8.53
CA GLY A 56 -0.52 -10.84 -9.03
C GLY A 56 -0.69 -11.77 -10.22
N ASN A 57 0.41 -12.28 -10.76
CA ASN A 57 0.41 -13.29 -11.82
C ASN A 57 1.44 -14.39 -11.54
N PRO A 58 1.02 -15.52 -10.95
CA PRO A 58 1.92 -16.64 -10.65
C PRO A 58 2.54 -17.28 -11.90
N LEU A 59 1.98 -17.02 -13.09
CA LEU A 59 2.45 -17.56 -14.38
C LEU A 59 3.55 -16.71 -15.01
N GLY A 60 3.86 -15.52 -14.46
CA GLY A 60 4.90 -14.63 -15.00
C GLY A 60 4.53 -13.92 -16.30
N SER A 61 3.22 -13.84 -16.65
CA SER A 61 2.75 -13.13 -17.85
C SER A 61 3.02 -11.62 -17.71
N ALA A 62 3.24 -10.93 -18.84
CA ALA A 62 3.45 -9.48 -18.84
C ALA A 62 2.19 -8.73 -18.36
N LEU A 63 2.37 -7.57 -17.72
CA LEU A 63 1.26 -6.73 -17.23
C LEU A 63 0.21 -6.43 -18.31
N PHE A 64 0.66 -6.33 -19.55
CA PHE A 64 -0.21 -6.05 -20.71
C PHE A 64 -1.19 -7.20 -21.00
N ASP A 65 -0.81 -8.42 -20.70
CA ASP A 65 -1.56 -9.66 -21.01
C ASP A 65 -2.48 -10.09 -19.85
N LEU A 66 -2.55 -9.33 -18.78
CA LEU A 66 -3.43 -9.62 -17.63
C LEU A 66 -4.81 -9.01 -17.83
N ALA A 67 -5.87 -9.76 -17.55
CA ALA A 67 -7.24 -9.26 -17.68
C ALA A 67 -7.58 -8.16 -16.64
N VAL A 68 -6.95 -8.19 -15.47
CA VAL A 68 -7.14 -7.19 -14.40
C VAL A 68 -6.16 -6.02 -14.52
N PRO A 69 -6.56 -4.78 -14.14
CA PRO A 69 -5.66 -3.63 -14.13
C PRO A 69 -4.69 -3.72 -12.95
N ILE A 70 -3.38 -3.65 -13.24
CA ILE A 70 -2.32 -3.64 -12.24
C ILE A 70 -1.45 -2.38 -12.41
N THR A 71 -1.15 -1.73 -11.30
CA THR A 71 -0.16 -0.65 -11.23
C THR A 71 1.05 -1.13 -10.44
N VAL A 72 2.25 -0.89 -10.97
CA VAL A 72 3.52 -1.17 -10.27
C VAL A 72 4.27 0.14 -10.09
N LEU A 73 4.58 0.46 -8.84
CA LEU A 73 5.47 1.57 -8.47
C LEU A 73 6.80 0.97 -8.02
N GLN A 74 7.89 1.33 -8.71
CA GLN A 74 9.24 0.88 -8.39
C GLN A 74 10.29 1.91 -8.80
N GLY A 75 11.51 1.74 -8.32
CA GLY A 75 12.65 2.54 -8.71
C GLY A 75 12.43 4.04 -8.47
N GLU A 76 12.77 4.87 -9.47
CA GLU A 76 12.65 6.34 -9.37
C GLU A 76 11.20 6.80 -9.19
N ALA A 77 10.24 6.15 -9.86
CA ALA A 77 8.81 6.50 -9.75
C ALA A 77 8.26 6.30 -8.34
N LEU A 78 8.72 5.27 -7.63
CA LEU A 78 8.39 5.06 -6.21
C LEU A 78 9.10 6.09 -5.33
N ARG A 79 10.41 6.28 -5.50
CA ARG A 79 11.21 7.19 -4.67
C ARG A 79 10.72 8.63 -4.69
N GLN A 80 10.30 9.11 -5.87
CA GLN A 80 9.74 10.47 -6.01
C GLN A 80 8.38 10.66 -5.31
N ARG A 81 7.70 9.58 -4.91
CA ARG A 81 6.37 9.61 -4.31
C ARG A 81 6.36 9.22 -2.85
N LEU A 82 7.47 8.67 -2.34
CA LEU A 82 7.55 8.24 -0.94
C LEU A 82 6.98 9.30 0.01
N ALA A 83 6.01 8.88 0.80
CA ALA A 83 5.39 9.63 1.87
C ALA A 83 5.52 8.83 3.19
N PRO A 84 5.19 9.40 4.34
CA PRO A 84 5.31 8.69 5.63
C PRO A 84 4.48 7.40 5.69
N THR A 85 3.37 7.32 4.97
CA THR A 85 2.45 6.18 5.01
C THR A 85 2.26 5.54 3.63
N LEU A 86 1.85 4.27 3.62
CA LEU A 86 1.56 3.51 2.40
C LEU A 86 0.40 4.14 1.61
N GLY A 87 -0.67 4.58 2.28
CA GLY A 87 -1.81 5.23 1.65
C GLY A 87 -1.42 6.51 0.91
N GLU A 88 -0.63 7.40 1.54
CA GLU A 88 -0.18 8.64 0.91
C GLU A 88 0.86 8.39 -0.20
N THR A 89 1.70 7.37 -0.09
CA THR A 89 2.63 6.99 -1.17
C THR A 89 1.89 6.58 -2.46
N LEU A 90 0.72 5.96 -2.32
CA LEU A 90 -0.12 5.50 -3.43
C LEU A 90 -1.16 6.54 -3.88
N ASN A 91 -1.43 7.55 -3.04
CA ASN A 91 -2.43 8.56 -3.32
C ASN A 91 -2.14 9.32 -4.63
N GLY A 92 -3.17 9.49 -5.43
CA GLY A 92 -3.06 10.14 -6.75
C GLY A 92 -2.66 9.22 -7.90
N GLU A 93 -2.53 7.90 -7.69
CA GLU A 93 -2.65 6.93 -8.78
C GLU A 93 -4.11 6.79 -9.20
N PRO A 94 -4.41 6.58 -10.51
CA PRO A 94 -5.79 6.44 -10.97
C PRO A 94 -6.55 5.37 -10.19
N GLY A 95 -7.73 5.74 -9.67
CA GLY A 95 -8.57 4.88 -8.84
C GLY A 95 -8.07 4.63 -7.41
N ILE A 96 -6.96 5.24 -6.98
CA ILE A 96 -6.40 5.05 -5.63
C ILE A 96 -6.37 6.37 -4.90
N SER A 97 -6.99 6.42 -3.74
CA SER A 97 -6.94 7.49 -2.74
C SER A 97 -6.44 6.94 -1.40
N SER A 98 -6.52 7.73 -0.34
CA SER A 98 -6.07 7.32 0.99
C SER A 98 -7.05 7.74 2.06
N THR A 99 -7.06 7.05 3.21
CA THR A 99 -7.88 7.42 4.35
C THR A 99 -7.39 8.69 5.06
N TYR A 100 -6.12 9.01 4.98
CA TYR A 100 -5.44 10.17 5.57
C TYR A 100 -6.01 10.61 6.94
N PHE A 101 -5.54 9.98 7.99
CA PHE A 101 -5.85 10.38 9.37
C PHE A 101 -4.70 11.21 9.97
N GLY A 102 -4.28 12.26 9.25
CA GLY A 102 -3.05 12.98 9.50
C GLY A 102 -1.81 12.29 8.89
N PRO A 103 -0.59 12.84 9.11
CA PRO A 103 0.64 12.30 8.52
C PRO A 103 1.03 10.91 9.02
N GLY A 104 0.60 10.53 10.24
CA GLY A 104 1.02 9.29 10.90
C GLY A 104 0.24 8.06 10.49
N ALA A 105 -1.01 8.19 10.07
CA ALA A 105 -1.87 7.06 9.72
C ALA A 105 -2.60 7.27 8.40
N SER A 106 -2.53 6.28 7.52
CA SER A 106 -3.26 6.29 6.25
C SER A 106 -3.22 4.91 5.59
N ARG A 107 -4.36 4.47 5.07
CA ARG A 107 -4.52 3.24 4.28
C ARG A 107 -4.85 3.59 2.83
N PRO A 108 -4.46 2.74 1.86
CA PRO A 108 -4.95 2.85 0.50
C PRO A 108 -6.46 2.61 0.43
N VAL A 109 -7.15 3.41 -0.38
CA VAL A 109 -8.56 3.24 -0.76
C VAL A 109 -8.61 3.03 -2.26
N ILE A 110 -9.19 1.94 -2.73
CA ILE A 110 -9.25 1.58 -4.15
C ILE A 110 -10.69 1.66 -4.62
N ARG A 111 -10.96 2.56 -5.59
CA ARG A 111 -12.29 2.77 -6.19
C ARG A 111 -13.41 3.02 -5.15
N GLY A 112 -13.07 3.71 -4.05
CA GLY A 112 -13.97 4.00 -2.94
C GLY A 112 -14.15 2.86 -1.93
N LEU A 113 -13.47 1.74 -2.10
CA LEU A 113 -13.47 0.63 -1.15
C LEU A 113 -12.24 0.71 -0.25
N ASP A 114 -12.41 0.47 1.05
CA ASP A 114 -11.39 0.55 2.11
C ASP A 114 -11.50 -0.60 3.14
N GLY A 115 -10.74 -0.50 4.21
CA GLY A 115 -10.76 -1.44 5.33
C GLY A 115 -10.46 -2.86 4.88
N GLU A 116 -11.22 -3.81 5.38
CA GLU A 116 -11.08 -5.24 5.10
C GLU A 116 -11.49 -5.65 3.66
N ARG A 117 -11.82 -4.67 2.78
CA ARG A 117 -12.03 -4.91 1.35
C ARG A 117 -10.78 -4.70 0.51
N ILE A 118 -9.72 -4.15 1.11
CA ILE A 118 -8.40 -3.98 0.50
C ILE A 118 -7.40 -4.82 1.28
N ARG A 119 -6.88 -5.86 0.64
CA ARG A 119 -5.89 -6.72 1.27
C ARG A 119 -4.48 -6.13 1.12
N ILE A 120 -3.83 -5.85 2.25
CA ILE A 120 -2.44 -5.40 2.28
C ILE A 120 -1.54 -6.61 2.54
N LEU A 121 -0.58 -6.81 1.65
CA LEU A 121 0.34 -7.93 1.68
C LEU A 121 1.79 -7.44 1.76
N SER A 122 2.61 -8.22 2.43
CA SER A 122 4.08 -8.15 2.39
C SER A 122 4.59 -9.40 1.70
N ASN A 123 5.27 -9.24 0.55
CA ASN A 123 5.79 -10.36 -0.26
C ASN A 123 4.75 -11.43 -0.63
N GLY A 124 3.46 -11.06 -0.71
CA GLY A 124 2.36 -11.95 -1.11
C GLY A 124 1.69 -12.73 0.02
N VAL A 125 2.01 -12.46 1.28
CA VAL A 125 1.32 -12.96 2.49
C VAL A 125 0.77 -11.79 3.32
N ALA A 126 -0.26 -12.02 4.13
CA ALA A 126 -0.96 -10.99 4.88
C ALA A 126 -0.05 -10.21 5.85
N ASN A 127 -0.25 -8.89 5.94
CA ASN A 127 0.53 -8.04 6.85
C ASN A 127 0.13 -8.21 8.32
N LEU A 128 -1.09 -8.57 8.63
CA LEU A 128 -1.63 -8.86 9.98
C LEU A 128 -1.27 -7.78 11.02
N ASP A 129 -1.78 -6.57 10.81
CA ASP A 129 -1.78 -5.45 11.76
C ASP A 129 -3.20 -5.10 12.22
N ALA A 130 -3.38 -3.98 12.92
CA ALA A 130 -4.70 -3.48 13.32
C ALA A 130 -5.24 -2.37 12.39
N SER A 131 -4.54 -2.05 11.31
CA SER A 131 -4.94 -0.92 10.45
C SER A 131 -6.27 -1.12 9.71
N GLY A 132 -6.76 -2.37 9.60
CA GLY A 132 -8.09 -2.69 9.06
C GLY A 132 -9.24 -2.34 10.00
N THR A 133 -8.97 -2.24 11.30
CA THR A 133 -9.97 -2.06 12.35
C THR A 133 -10.33 -0.61 12.57
N SER A 134 -9.36 0.31 12.46
CA SER A 134 -9.58 1.74 12.62
C SER A 134 -8.77 2.57 11.64
N VAL A 135 -9.30 3.76 11.33
CA VAL A 135 -8.70 4.68 10.35
C VAL A 135 -7.49 5.45 10.88
N ASP A 136 -7.35 5.56 12.18
CA ASP A 136 -6.21 6.16 12.90
C ASP A 136 -5.05 5.17 13.14
N HIS A 137 -5.29 3.87 12.90
CA HIS A 137 -4.24 2.88 13.02
C HIS A 137 -3.38 2.81 11.75
N ALA A 138 -2.09 3.07 11.89
CA ALA A 138 -1.15 3.02 10.77
C ALA A 138 -0.96 1.59 10.24
N VAL A 139 -0.78 1.48 8.92
CA VAL A 139 -0.27 0.23 8.32
C VAL A 139 1.16 0.03 8.80
N SER A 140 1.47 -1.16 9.31
CA SER A 140 2.79 -1.50 9.87
C SER A 140 3.85 -1.78 8.78
N ILE A 141 3.90 -0.94 7.75
CA ILE A 141 4.87 -0.97 6.65
C ILE A 141 5.39 0.45 6.43
N ASP A 142 6.70 0.68 6.56
CA ASP A 142 7.30 1.93 6.15
C ASP A 142 7.74 1.87 4.68
N PRO A 143 7.26 2.78 3.81
CA PRO A 143 7.59 2.78 2.39
C PRO A 143 9.07 3.00 2.04
N LEU A 144 9.89 3.47 2.97
CA LEU A 144 11.32 3.72 2.75
C LEU A 144 12.13 2.44 2.44
N LEU A 145 11.70 1.28 2.96
CA LEU A 145 12.36 -0.02 2.79
C LEU A 145 11.82 -0.86 1.64
N VAL A 146 10.91 -0.30 0.85
CA VAL A 146 10.17 -1.03 -0.17
C VAL A 146 10.86 -0.93 -1.53
N ASP A 147 11.06 -2.05 -2.22
CA ASP A 147 11.61 -2.08 -3.58
C ASP A 147 10.55 -1.78 -4.64
N ARG A 148 9.34 -2.33 -4.45
CA ARG A 148 8.18 -2.04 -5.29
C ARG A 148 6.86 -2.23 -4.57
N ILE A 149 5.83 -1.54 -5.04
CA ILE A 149 4.44 -1.69 -4.61
C ILE A 149 3.62 -2.09 -5.83
N GLU A 150 2.91 -3.19 -5.71
CA GLU A 150 1.99 -3.71 -6.72
C GLU A 150 0.56 -3.46 -6.25
N VAL A 151 -0.24 -2.77 -7.07
CA VAL A 151 -1.66 -2.53 -6.77
C VAL A 151 -2.51 -3.19 -7.82
N ILE A 152 -3.23 -4.22 -7.43
CA ILE A 152 -4.18 -4.95 -8.26
C ILE A 152 -5.56 -4.38 -7.95
N ARG A 153 -6.20 -3.77 -8.94
CA ARG A 153 -7.51 -3.13 -8.77
C ARG A 153 -8.64 -4.05 -9.19
N GLY A 154 -9.78 -3.87 -8.53
CA GLY A 154 -10.95 -4.70 -8.74
C GLY A 154 -10.83 -6.07 -8.07
N PRO A 155 -11.76 -6.97 -8.33
CA PRO A 155 -11.84 -8.25 -7.63
C PRO A 155 -10.67 -9.19 -7.95
N ALA A 156 -9.57 -9.00 -7.23
CA ALA A 156 -8.40 -9.87 -7.25
C ALA A 156 -8.54 -11.08 -6.30
N ALA A 157 -9.74 -11.30 -5.80
CA ALA A 157 -10.06 -12.25 -4.74
C ALA A 157 -9.58 -13.67 -5.02
N ILE A 158 -9.56 -14.09 -6.27
CA ILE A 158 -9.21 -15.47 -6.63
C ILE A 158 -7.84 -15.86 -6.10
N LEU A 159 -6.85 -15.02 -6.30
CA LEU A 159 -5.49 -15.32 -5.87
C LEU A 159 -5.23 -14.96 -4.40
N TYR A 160 -5.92 -13.96 -3.85
CA TYR A 160 -5.56 -13.36 -2.56
C TYR A 160 -6.64 -13.39 -1.49
N GLY A 161 -7.79 -14.01 -1.77
CA GLY A 161 -8.88 -14.18 -0.82
C GLY A 161 -10.03 -13.22 -1.01
N SER A 162 -11.15 -13.56 -0.38
CA SER A 162 -12.41 -12.84 -0.49
C SER A 162 -12.37 -11.42 0.07
N SER A 163 -11.44 -11.12 0.98
CA SER A 163 -11.17 -9.76 1.47
C SER A 163 -10.55 -8.84 0.40
N ALA A 164 -10.16 -9.36 -0.76
CA ALA A 164 -9.60 -8.54 -1.86
C ALA A 164 -10.66 -8.07 -2.86
N VAL A 165 -11.91 -7.88 -2.44
CA VAL A 165 -13.02 -7.47 -3.32
C VAL A 165 -12.79 -6.09 -3.97
N GLY A 166 -12.14 -5.18 -3.27
CA GLY A 166 -11.72 -3.87 -3.78
C GLY A 166 -10.38 -3.90 -4.48
N GLY A 167 -9.51 -4.79 -4.05
CA GLY A 167 -8.17 -4.95 -4.60
C GLY A 167 -7.13 -5.42 -3.60
N VAL A 168 -5.89 -5.47 -4.09
CA VAL A 168 -4.72 -5.89 -3.30
C VAL A 168 -3.64 -4.83 -3.43
N VAL A 169 -2.99 -4.52 -2.33
CA VAL A 169 -1.74 -3.76 -2.29
C VAL A 169 -0.66 -4.70 -1.77
N ASN A 170 0.24 -5.14 -2.64
CA ASN A 170 1.35 -6.01 -2.28
C ASN A 170 2.65 -5.21 -2.26
N VAL A 171 3.24 -5.14 -1.10
CA VAL A 171 4.54 -4.50 -0.87
C VAL A 171 5.61 -5.58 -0.99
N VAL A 172 6.60 -5.32 -1.82
CA VAL A 172 7.68 -6.27 -2.08
C VAL A 172 9.00 -5.66 -1.67
N ASP A 173 9.74 -6.38 -0.85
CA ASP A 173 11.10 -6.07 -0.43
C ASP A 173 12.09 -7.16 -0.91
N SER A 174 13.37 -6.96 -0.68
CA SER A 174 14.44 -7.90 -1.05
C SER A 174 15.05 -8.64 0.15
N ARG A 175 14.36 -8.71 1.28
CA ARG A 175 14.87 -9.33 2.52
C ARG A 175 15.21 -10.82 2.38
N ILE A 176 14.51 -11.51 1.48
CA ILE A 176 14.82 -12.90 1.09
C ILE A 176 15.22 -12.88 -0.39
N PRO A 177 16.52 -12.77 -0.73
CA PRO A 177 16.97 -12.82 -2.12
C PRO A 177 16.57 -14.14 -2.80
N THR A 178 15.91 -14.04 -3.96
CA THR A 178 15.40 -15.19 -4.71
C THR A 178 16.33 -15.64 -5.84
N GLU A 179 17.39 -14.84 -6.09
CA GLU A 179 18.44 -15.09 -7.09
C GLU A 179 19.81 -14.91 -6.45
N ASN A 180 20.84 -15.49 -7.07
CA ASN A 180 22.21 -15.30 -6.61
C ASN A 180 22.61 -13.82 -6.77
N LEU A 181 23.00 -13.22 -5.67
CA LEU A 181 23.57 -11.88 -5.67
C LEU A 181 25.00 -11.88 -6.22
N PRO A 182 25.50 -10.75 -6.75
CA PRO A 182 26.91 -10.59 -7.09
C PRO A 182 27.78 -10.92 -5.87
N ARG A 183 28.94 -11.56 -6.11
CA ARG A 183 29.90 -11.85 -5.03
C ARG A 183 30.40 -10.56 -4.38
N GLY A 184 30.45 -10.55 -3.06
CA GLY A 184 30.87 -9.39 -2.27
C GLY A 184 29.67 -8.63 -1.70
N ALA A 185 29.90 -7.39 -1.32
CA ALA A 185 28.90 -6.51 -0.74
C ALA A 185 28.35 -5.54 -1.79
N THR A 186 27.04 -5.36 -1.81
CA THR A 186 26.33 -4.27 -2.51
C THR A 186 25.39 -3.59 -1.55
N GLY A 187 25.10 -2.33 -1.76
CA GLY A 187 24.23 -1.65 -0.81
C GLY A 187 23.78 -0.27 -1.26
N ALA A 188 22.97 0.34 -0.39
CA ALA A 188 22.48 1.71 -0.58
C ALA A 188 22.31 2.41 0.76
N VAL A 189 22.55 3.72 0.76
CA VAL A 189 22.20 4.61 1.85
C VAL A 189 21.38 5.76 1.28
N ASP A 190 20.21 6.00 1.87
CA ASP A 190 19.33 7.11 1.52
C ASP A 190 19.21 8.06 2.70
N THR A 191 19.25 9.39 2.44
CA THR A 191 18.93 10.42 3.43
C THR A 191 17.93 11.40 2.85
N ARG A 192 17.01 11.89 3.68
CA ARG A 192 15.98 12.86 3.27
C ARG A 192 15.77 13.92 4.36
N PHE A 193 15.48 15.13 3.91
CA PHE A 193 15.19 16.29 4.74
C PHE A 193 13.97 17.02 4.18
N GLY A 194 12.93 17.16 4.98
CA GLY A 194 11.68 17.85 4.63
C GLY A 194 11.53 19.18 5.39
N SER A 195 10.98 20.21 4.74
CA SER A 195 10.78 21.50 5.38
C SER A 195 9.38 21.71 5.95
N ASN A 196 8.39 20.89 5.52
CA ASN A 196 7.00 21.07 5.97
C ASN A 196 6.75 20.54 7.38
N ASP A 197 7.36 19.43 7.67
CA ASP A 197 7.23 18.67 8.91
C ASP A 197 8.59 18.44 9.59
N GLY A 198 9.65 19.12 9.14
CA GLY A 198 10.99 18.90 9.68
C GLY A 198 11.52 17.48 9.46
N GLU A 199 11.04 16.75 8.46
CA GLU A 199 11.45 15.35 8.19
C GLU A 199 12.97 15.22 8.18
N ARG A 200 13.45 14.22 8.91
CA ARG A 200 14.83 13.72 8.89
C ARG A 200 14.75 12.21 8.80
N SER A 201 15.19 11.66 7.68
CA SER A 201 15.19 10.20 7.52
C SER A 201 16.52 9.70 6.98
N VAL A 202 16.87 8.50 7.41
CA VAL A 202 18.02 7.72 6.94
C VAL A 202 17.61 6.28 6.77
N VAL A 203 18.04 5.69 5.67
CA VAL A 203 17.85 4.26 5.36
C VAL A 203 19.19 3.70 4.93
N GLY A 204 19.55 2.56 5.46
CA GLY A 204 20.71 1.78 5.05
C GLY A 204 20.30 0.37 4.65
N ARG A 205 20.88 -0.14 3.56
CA ARG A 205 20.75 -1.53 3.13
C ARG A 205 22.09 -2.07 2.66
N VAL A 206 22.38 -3.31 3.01
CA VAL A 206 23.54 -4.03 2.50
C VAL A 206 23.17 -5.50 2.22
N ASP A 207 23.60 -5.96 1.08
CA ASP A 207 23.39 -7.31 0.56
C ASP A 207 24.74 -7.97 0.33
N PHE A 208 24.91 -9.24 0.69
CA PHE A 208 26.11 -10.03 0.47
C PHE A 208 25.79 -11.26 -0.36
N GLY A 209 26.47 -11.39 -1.53
CA GLY A 209 26.52 -12.64 -2.28
C GLY A 209 27.74 -13.45 -1.87
N LEU A 210 27.53 -14.64 -1.34
CA LEU A 210 28.59 -15.55 -0.88
C LEU A 210 28.76 -16.71 -1.86
N GLU A 211 29.87 -17.44 -1.74
CA GLU A 211 30.09 -18.64 -2.54
C GLU A 211 29.07 -19.73 -2.23
N GLY A 212 28.75 -20.56 -3.22
CA GLY A 212 27.84 -21.69 -3.05
C GLY A 212 26.37 -21.32 -3.04
N GLY A 213 25.97 -20.04 -3.34
CA GLY A 213 24.59 -19.62 -3.47
C GLY A 213 23.94 -19.09 -2.17
N LEU A 214 24.74 -18.87 -1.13
CA LEU A 214 24.26 -18.22 0.08
C LEU A 214 24.23 -16.70 -0.10
N ASN A 215 23.10 -16.08 0.23
CA ASN A 215 22.92 -14.63 0.22
C ASN A 215 22.48 -14.15 1.60
N LEU A 216 22.95 -12.97 1.99
CA LEU A 216 22.54 -12.30 3.23
C LEU A 216 22.03 -10.91 2.91
N HIS A 217 21.04 -10.45 3.66
CA HIS A 217 20.45 -9.13 3.58
C HIS A 217 20.37 -8.48 4.96
N PHE A 218 20.67 -7.17 5.03
CA PHE A 218 20.48 -6.35 6.22
C PHE A 218 19.93 -5.00 5.81
N ASP A 219 18.90 -4.54 6.48
CA ASP A 219 18.37 -3.19 6.32
C ASP A 219 18.08 -2.54 7.68
N ALA A 220 18.12 -1.21 7.73
CA ALA A 220 17.65 -0.44 8.85
C ALA A 220 17.25 0.96 8.39
N PHE A 221 16.28 1.56 9.08
CA PHE A 221 15.86 2.92 8.81
C PHE A 221 15.47 3.66 10.10
N ARG A 222 15.48 4.98 9.99
CA ARG A 222 14.88 5.89 10.97
C ARG A 222 14.29 7.08 10.26
N ARG A 223 13.11 7.50 10.69
CA ARG A 223 12.42 8.72 10.31
C ARG A 223 11.93 9.45 11.55
N ASP A 224 12.21 10.75 11.65
CA ASP A 224 11.64 11.65 12.64
C ASP A 224 11.00 12.82 11.90
N THR A 225 9.80 13.26 12.32
CA THR A 225 9.12 14.47 11.84
C THR A 225 8.62 15.31 13.01
N ASP A 226 8.55 16.60 12.81
CA ASP A 226 7.85 17.54 13.68
C ASP A 226 6.36 17.64 13.25
N ASP A 227 5.58 18.44 13.95
CA ASP A 227 4.20 18.75 13.56
C ASP A 227 4.12 19.41 12.17
N LEU A 228 3.16 18.97 11.37
CA LEU A 228 2.97 19.41 9.99
C LEU A 228 2.58 20.88 9.90
N ARG A 229 3.32 21.66 9.14
CA ARG A 229 2.97 23.04 8.82
C ARG A 229 1.92 23.08 7.73
N ILE A 230 0.82 23.81 7.96
CA ILE A 230 -0.35 23.88 7.09
C ILE A 230 -0.58 25.28 6.54
N PRO A 231 -1.27 25.45 5.38
CA PRO A 231 -1.62 26.74 4.83
C PRO A 231 -2.94 27.25 5.47
N GLY A 232 -2.87 28.05 6.51
CA GLY A 232 -4.06 28.62 7.15
C GLY A 232 -4.55 27.79 8.35
N PHE A 233 -5.84 27.52 8.41
CA PHE A 233 -6.47 26.91 9.59
C PHE A 233 -6.51 25.38 9.52
N ALA A 234 -6.36 24.72 10.68
CA ALA A 234 -6.54 23.27 10.78
C ALA A 234 -8.00 22.89 10.49
N ARG A 235 -8.96 23.61 11.09
CA ARG A 235 -10.40 23.38 10.89
C ARG A 235 -10.90 23.99 9.57
N SER A 236 -11.74 23.28 8.84
CA SER A 236 -12.32 23.77 7.58
C SER A 236 -13.16 25.02 7.78
N ALA A 237 -13.32 25.83 6.74
CA ALA A 237 -14.16 27.03 6.78
C ALA A 237 -15.62 26.69 7.16
N ARG A 238 -16.13 25.53 6.69
CA ARG A 238 -17.48 25.05 7.00
C ARG A 238 -17.64 24.71 8.48
N LEU A 239 -16.70 23.95 9.03
CA LEU A 239 -16.72 23.59 10.46
C LEU A 239 -16.58 24.82 11.36
N ARG A 240 -15.73 25.78 11.00
CA ARG A 240 -15.55 27.06 11.74
C ARG A 240 -16.82 27.91 11.72
N ALA A 241 -17.60 27.86 10.63
CA ALA A 241 -18.84 28.62 10.51
C ALA A 241 -19.98 28.09 11.40
N THR A 242 -19.93 26.81 11.76
CA THR A 242 -21.03 26.15 12.52
C THR A 242 -20.68 25.85 13.97
N THR A 243 -19.39 25.67 14.27
CA THR A 243 -18.94 25.19 15.58
C THR A 243 -17.71 26.01 16.03
N PRO A 244 -17.76 26.77 17.12
CA PRO A 244 -16.58 27.43 17.65
C PRO A 244 -15.57 26.42 18.19
N PRO A 245 -14.27 26.74 18.23
CA PRO A 245 -13.25 25.85 18.79
C PRO A 245 -13.41 25.75 20.32
N ALA A 246 -13.19 24.57 20.88
CA ALA A 246 -13.31 24.32 22.31
C ALA A 246 -12.39 25.20 23.16
N SER A 247 -11.19 25.53 22.65
CA SER A 247 -10.21 26.41 23.31
C SER A 247 -10.50 27.90 23.17
N GLY A 248 -11.53 28.28 22.37
CA GLY A 248 -11.77 29.68 21.98
C GLY A 248 -10.75 30.26 21.00
N ILE A 249 -9.68 29.54 20.66
CA ILE A 249 -8.64 29.97 19.73
C ILE A 249 -8.63 29.01 18.53
N GLU A 250 -8.74 29.56 17.32
CA GLU A 250 -8.73 28.77 16.08
C GLU A 250 -7.30 28.35 15.72
N PRO A 251 -6.98 27.02 15.71
CA PRO A 251 -5.63 26.56 15.42
C PRO A 251 -5.26 26.83 13.95
N SER A 252 -4.09 27.40 13.71
CA SER A 252 -3.63 27.79 12.39
C SER A 252 -2.11 27.64 12.22
N GLY A 253 -1.66 27.49 10.97
CA GLY A 253 -0.26 27.43 10.59
C GLY A 253 0.46 26.13 10.90
N THR A 254 0.00 25.37 11.88
CA THR A 254 0.54 24.06 12.28
C THR A 254 -0.60 23.15 12.65
N LEU A 255 -0.52 21.89 12.24
CA LEU A 255 -1.43 20.84 12.61
C LEU A 255 -0.89 20.18 13.88
N ALA A 256 -1.47 20.53 15.01
CA ALA A 256 -1.02 20.02 16.30
C ALA A 256 -1.15 18.50 16.40
N ASN A 257 -0.24 17.87 17.16
CA ASN A 257 -0.19 16.44 17.39
C ASN A 257 -0.14 15.60 16.09
N SER A 258 0.67 16.03 15.13
CA SER A 258 0.84 15.35 13.84
C SER A 258 2.27 14.88 13.59
N SER A 259 3.17 15.06 14.56
CA SER A 259 4.55 14.56 14.49
C SER A 259 4.60 13.03 14.46
N THR A 260 5.66 12.50 13.83
CA THR A 260 5.86 11.05 13.72
C THR A 260 7.32 10.68 14.01
N ARG A 261 7.52 9.51 14.57
CA ARG A 261 8.82 8.86 14.67
C ARG A 261 8.66 7.40 14.30
N SER A 262 9.49 6.89 13.41
CA SER A 262 9.54 5.46 13.11
C SER A 262 10.97 5.00 12.90
N ASP A 263 11.25 3.79 13.34
CA ASP A 263 12.50 3.09 13.12
C ASP A 263 12.25 1.58 12.99
N GLY A 264 13.18 0.92 12.37
CA GLY A 264 13.08 -0.52 12.16
C GLY A 264 14.24 -1.06 11.35
N GLY A 265 14.21 -2.35 11.14
CA GLY A 265 15.22 -3.02 10.35
C GLY A 265 14.91 -4.49 10.16
N ALA A 266 15.73 -5.14 9.35
CA ALA A 266 15.61 -6.56 9.08
C ALA A 266 16.95 -7.23 8.86
N MET A 267 16.95 -8.53 9.08
CA MET A 267 17.98 -9.47 8.63
C MET A 267 17.30 -10.57 7.82
N GLY A 268 17.93 -10.93 6.69
CA GLY A 268 17.46 -12.01 5.85
C GLY A 268 18.62 -12.86 5.33
N ALA A 269 18.31 -14.11 5.02
CA ALA A 269 19.23 -15.03 4.39
C ALA A 269 18.49 -15.91 3.41
N SER A 270 19.14 -16.27 2.32
CA SER A 270 18.65 -17.28 1.39
C SER A 270 19.77 -18.15 0.83
N TYR A 271 19.42 -19.39 0.58
CA TYR A 271 20.24 -20.30 -0.21
C TYR A 271 19.58 -20.51 -1.57
N VAL A 272 20.30 -20.15 -2.62
CA VAL A 272 19.83 -20.22 -4.01
C VAL A 272 20.65 -21.26 -4.78
N TRP A 273 19.97 -22.18 -5.44
CA TRP A 273 20.59 -23.21 -6.28
C TRP A 273 19.92 -23.23 -7.68
N GLY A 274 20.46 -24.00 -8.60
CA GLY A 274 20.03 -23.98 -10.01
C GLY A 274 18.51 -24.19 -10.24
N GLN A 275 17.82 -24.87 -9.33
CA GLN A 275 16.40 -25.20 -9.47
C GLN A 275 15.50 -24.53 -8.40
N GLY A 276 16.00 -23.56 -7.64
CA GLY A 276 15.16 -22.92 -6.66
C GLY A 276 15.90 -22.13 -5.60
N TYR A 277 15.19 -21.77 -4.55
CA TYR A 277 15.71 -21.10 -3.38
C TYR A 277 14.93 -21.47 -2.13
N LEU A 278 15.56 -21.24 -0.99
CA LEU A 278 14.94 -21.30 0.34
C LEU A 278 15.53 -20.16 1.18
N GLY A 279 14.69 -19.41 1.86
CA GLY A 279 15.16 -18.29 2.68
C GLY A 279 14.23 -17.95 3.81
N ALA A 280 14.77 -17.13 4.72
CA ALA A 280 14.10 -16.62 5.90
C ALA A 280 14.49 -15.18 6.16
N SER A 281 13.60 -14.41 6.78
CA SER A 281 13.92 -13.09 7.31
C SER A 281 13.19 -12.83 8.61
N VAL A 282 13.78 -11.94 9.42
CA VAL A 282 13.14 -11.36 10.59
C VAL A 282 13.24 -9.84 10.47
N SER A 283 12.13 -9.15 10.77
CA SER A 283 12.07 -7.70 10.74
C SER A 283 11.33 -7.14 11.95
N THR A 284 11.69 -5.90 12.30
CA THR A 284 11.03 -5.14 13.36
C THR A 284 10.66 -3.75 12.84
N LEU A 285 9.54 -3.24 13.32
CA LEU A 285 9.08 -1.87 13.11
C LEU A 285 8.60 -1.31 14.44
N SER A 286 9.10 -0.14 14.81
CA SER A 286 8.56 0.67 15.89
C SER A 286 8.12 2.02 15.32
N SER A 287 6.93 2.49 15.68
CA SER A 287 6.40 3.77 15.24
C SER A 287 5.66 4.46 16.36
N ALA A 288 5.84 5.78 16.48
CA ALA A 288 5.09 6.63 17.38
C ALA A 288 4.56 7.84 16.61
N TYR A 289 3.27 8.14 16.74
CA TYR A 289 2.63 9.27 16.06
C TYR A 289 1.47 9.81 16.87
N GLY A 290 1.14 11.08 16.68
CA GLY A 290 -0.03 11.71 17.29
C GLY A 290 -1.28 11.53 16.45
N THR A 291 -2.44 11.56 17.11
CA THR A 291 -3.76 11.59 16.48
C THR A 291 -4.26 13.04 16.43
N VAL A 292 -4.50 13.56 15.22
CA VAL A 292 -4.89 14.97 15.02
C VAL A 292 -6.24 15.29 15.68
N GLN A 293 -7.14 14.31 15.71
CA GLN A 293 -8.48 14.46 16.28
C GLN A 293 -8.43 14.64 17.79
N GLU A 294 -7.45 14.02 18.46
CA GLU A 294 -7.27 14.01 19.90
C GLU A 294 -5.89 14.57 20.25
N PRO A 295 -5.78 15.88 20.51
CA PRO A 295 -4.48 16.55 20.65
C PRO A 295 -3.57 16.04 21.77
N GLN A 296 -4.09 15.22 22.69
CA GLN A 296 -3.32 14.65 23.82
C GLN A 296 -3.03 13.16 23.63
N VAL A 297 -3.60 12.54 22.59
CA VAL A 297 -3.45 11.11 22.31
C VAL A 297 -2.32 10.86 21.33
N SER A 298 -1.45 9.94 21.66
CA SER A 298 -0.44 9.39 20.77
C SER A 298 -0.50 7.89 20.71
N ILE A 299 -0.18 7.34 19.56
CA ILE A 299 -0.13 5.89 19.33
C ILE A 299 1.33 5.46 19.25
N LYS A 300 1.68 4.42 20.00
CA LYS A 300 2.98 3.76 19.91
C LYS A 300 2.77 2.32 19.44
N LEU A 301 3.31 2.01 18.27
CA LEU A 301 3.17 0.75 17.55
C LEU A 301 4.50 0.02 17.54
N ASP A 302 4.47 -1.29 17.82
CA ASP A 302 5.60 -2.20 17.68
C ASP A 302 5.13 -3.46 16.93
N GLN A 303 5.91 -3.89 15.92
CA GLN A 303 5.68 -5.14 15.21
C GLN A 303 6.99 -5.93 15.05
N THR A 304 6.92 -7.23 15.28
CA THR A 304 7.96 -8.19 14.87
C THR A 304 7.36 -9.16 13.86
N ARG A 305 8.07 -9.37 12.76
CA ARG A 305 7.64 -10.26 11.69
C ARG A 305 8.73 -11.26 11.33
N ILE A 306 8.34 -12.52 11.09
CA ILE A 306 9.19 -13.59 10.59
C ILE A 306 8.58 -14.07 9.26
N ASP A 307 9.38 -14.10 8.20
CA ASP A 307 8.98 -14.59 6.90
C ASP A 307 9.86 -15.78 6.48
N LEU A 308 9.23 -16.79 5.88
CA LEU A 308 9.89 -17.90 5.21
C LEU A 308 9.38 -17.98 3.78
N ALA A 309 10.26 -18.20 2.82
CA ALA A 309 9.87 -18.37 1.42
C ALA A 309 10.76 -19.38 0.73
N GLY A 310 10.19 -20.11 -0.22
CA GLY A 310 10.95 -21.03 -1.05
C GLY A 310 10.24 -21.36 -2.36
N GLU A 311 11.06 -21.72 -3.35
CA GLU A 311 10.61 -22.20 -4.64
C GLU A 311 11.47 -23.41 -5.06
N ARG A 312 10.81 -24.42 -5.58
CA ARG A 312 11.46 -25.53 -6.29
C ARG A 312 10.86 -25.60 -7.70
N ARG A 313 11.73 -25.52 -8.70
CA ARG A 313 11.37 -25.64 -10.12
C ARG A 313 11.52 -27.06 -10.61
N ASP A 314 10.75 -27.38 -11.65
CA ASP A 314 10.76 -28.66 -12.38
C ASP A 314 10.61 -29.88 -11.45
N ILE A 315 9.50 -29.94 -10.74
CA ILE A 315 9.16 -31.03 -9.81
C ILE A 315 7.92 -31.77 -10.26
N GLY A 316 8.10 -32.99 -10.79
CA GLY A 316 6.99 -33.84 -11.25
C GLY A 316 6.13 -33.18 -12.31
N ALA A 317 4.84 -33.00 -12.03
CA ALA A 317 3.86 -32.34 -12.90
C ALA A 317 3.90 -30.80 -12.86
N PHE A 318 4.77 -30.20 -12.04
CA PHE A 318 4.83 -28.76 -11.84
C PHE A 318 6.10 -28.14 -12.43
N ASP A 319 5.93 -26.98 -13.10
CA ASP A 319 7.02 -26.10 -13.48
C ASP A 319 7.67 -25.45 -12.24
N ALA A 320 6.85 -25.10 -11.24
CA ALA A 320 7.30 -24.59 -9.96
C ALA A 320 6.33 -24.93 -8.84
N VAL A 321 6.86 -25.23 -7.67
CA VAL A 321 6.12 -25.27 -6.41
C VAL A 321 6.74 -24.20 -5.51
N ARG A 322 5.88 -23.33 -4.96
CA ARG A 322 6.27 -22.22 -4.09
C ARG A 322 5.57 -22.32 -2.76
N PHE A 323 6.24 -21.94 -1.70
CA PHE A 323 5.61 -21.68 -0.43
C PHE A 323 6.06 -20.33 0.12
N LYS A 324 5.16 -19.69 0.88
CA LYS A 324 5.41 -18.47 1.64
C LYS A 324 4.72 -18.59 2.99
N PHE A 325 5.41 -18.19 4.03
CA PHE A 325 4.89 -18.15 5.39
C PHE A 325 5.30 -16.84 6.03
N GLY A 326 4.35 -16.15 6.65
CA GLY A 326 4.58 -14.94 7.44
C GLY A 326 3.95 -15.08 8.79
N ARG A 327 4.67 -14.80 9.86
CA ARG A 327 4.16 -14.68 11.23
C ARG A 327 4.37 -13.25 11.71
N SER A 328 3.29 -12.63 12.21
CA SER A 328 3.30 -11.28 12.78
C SER A 328 2.94 -11.30 14.26
N SER A 329 3.67 -10.52 15.04
CA SER A 329 3.30 -10.13 16.40
C SER A 329 3.25 -8.61 16.43
N TYR A 330 2.04 -8.07 16.44
CA TYR A 330 1.75 -6.64 16.41
C TYR A 330 1.12 -6.21 17.72
N GLN A 331 1.55 -5.06 18.23
CA GLN A 331 0.92 -4.35 19.32
C GLN A 331 0.99 -2.86 19.07
N HIS A 332 -0.09 -2.13 19.40
CA HIS A 332 0.03 -0.72 19.65
C HIS A 332 -0.68 -0.31 20.93
N VAL A 333 -0.26 0.82 21.45
CA VAL A 333 -0.79 1.39 22.69
C VAL A 333 -1.19 2.82 22.39
N GLU A 334 -2.42 3.17 22.73
CA GLU A 334 -2.90 4.55 22.78
C GLU A 334 -2.56 5.14 24.14
N ILE A 335 -1.96 6.30 24.12
CA ILE A 335 -1.46 7.00 25.31
C ILE A 335 -2.15 8.37 25.34
N ASP A 336 -3.07 8.56 26.28
CA ASP A 336 -3.76 9.83 26.50
C ASP A 336 -3.08 10.58 27.64
N ALA A 337 -2.63 11.81 27.37
CA ALA A 337 -1.95 12.68 28.32
C ALA A 337 -0.82 11.96 29.12
N GLY A 338 -0.13 11.01 28.49
CA GLY A 338 0.96 10.22 29.10
C GLY A 338 0.49 8.98 29.89
N VAL A 339 -0.80 8.69 29.91
CA VAL A 339 -1.37 7.51 30.57
C VAL A 339 -1.80 6.51 29.48
N VAL A 340 -1.52 5.23 29.69
CA VAL A 340 -1.99 4.16 28.79
C VAL A 340 -3.52 4.08 28.84
N GLY A 341 -4.17 4.33 27.72
CA GLY A 341 -5.62 4.22 27.52
C GLY A 341 -6.01 2.83 27.05
N THR A 342 -5.76 2.51 25.79
CA THR A 342 -6.13 1.23 25.17
C THR A 342 -4.91 0.56 24.55
N THR A 343 -4.84 -0.75 24.65
CA THR A 343 -3.81 -1.58 24.02
C THR A 343 -4.48 -2.53 23.04
N PHE A 344 -4.01 -2.48 21.80
CA PHE A 344 -4.45 -3.36 20.72
C PHE A 344 -3.35 -4.36 20.38
N ARG A 345 -3.71 -5.62 20.20
CA ARG A 345 -2.79 -6.69 19.79
C ARG A 345 -3.38 -7.48 18.63
N ASN A 346 -2.53 -7.83 17.68
CA ASN A 346 -2.86 -8.76 16.61
C ASN A 346 -1.68 -9.74 16.43
N GLN A 347 -1.93 -11.01 16.68
CA GLN A 347 -0.93 -12.06 16.56
C GLN A 347 -1.43 -13.13 15.63
N GLY A 348 -0.64 -13.48 14.62
CA GLY A 348 -1.11 -14.47 13.67
C GLY A 348 -0.06 -14.91 12.66
N HIS A 349 -0.49 -15.74 11.73
CA HIS A 349 0.32 -16.22 10.63
C HIS A 349 -0.50 -16.40 9.35
N ASP A 350 0.18 -16.35 8.22
CA ASP A 350 -0.37 -16.64 6.90
C ASP A 350 0.57 -17.61 6.16
N LEU A 351 0.07 -18.75 5.75
CA LEU A 351 0.77 -19.75 4.96
C LEU A 351 0.12 -19.83 3.59
N ARG A 352 0.93 -19.73 2.54
CA ARG A 352 0.52 -19.92 1.15
C ARG A 352 1.42 -20.94 0.47
N VAL A 353 0.82 -21.94 -0.16
CA VAL A 353 1.50 -22.94 -1.02
C VAL A 353 0.82 -22.92 -2.37
N GLU A 354 1.60 -22.86 -3.45
CA GLU A 354 1.08 -22.88 -4.82
C GLU A 354 1.96 -23.71 -5.73
N GLY A 355 1.34 -24.40 -6.66
CA GLY A 355 1.98 -25.18 -7.72
C GLY A 355 1.55 -24.65 -9.10
N VAL A 356 2.52 -24.17 -9.88
CA VAL A 356 2.35 -23.87 -11.30
C VAL A 356 2.54 -25.15 -12.05
N HIS A 357 1.49 -25.69 -12.68
CA HIS A 357 1.58 -26.96 -13.39
C HIS A 357 2.24 -26.81 -14.76
N LYS A 358 2.88 -27.86 -15.23
CA LYS A 358 3.37 -27.95 -16.62
C LYS A 358 2.19 -27.84 -17.59
N PRO A 359 2.40 -27.29 -18.81
CA PRO A 359 1.31 -27.12 -19.76
C PRO A 359 0.54 -28.43 -20.00
N ILE A 360 -0.79 -28.35 -19.90
CA ILE A 360 -1.72 -29.46 -20.22
C ILE A 360 -2.47 -29.05 -21.49
N GLY A 361 -1.95 -29.44 -22.66
CA GLY A 361 -2.41 -28.89 -23.93
C GLY A 361 -2.17 -27.37 -23.98
N PRO A 362 -3.19 -26.54 -24.23
CA PRO A 362 -3.05 -25.06 -24.24
C PRO A 362 -3.14 -24.43 -22.86
N PHE A 363 -3.46 -25.19 -21.81
CA PHE A 363 -3.69 -24.69 -20.46
C PHE A 363 -2.39 -24.55 -19.69
N ARG A 364 -2.21 -23.39 -19.07
CA ARG A 364 -1.18 -23.09 -18.06
C ARG A 364 -1.87 -22.51 -16.83
N GLY A 365 -1.59 -23.03 -15.68
CA GLY A 365 -2.30 -22.58 -14.49
C GLY A 365 -1.57 -22.83 -13.20
N THR A 366 -2.22 -22.46 -12.12
CA THR A 366 -1.74 -22.66 -10.77
C THR A 366 -2.88 -23.15 -9.89
N ILE A 367 -2.57 -24.10 -9.04
CA ILE A 367 -3.41 -24.54 -7.93
C ILE A 367 -2.72 -24.15 -6.62
N GLY A 368 -3.48 -23.71 -5.63
CA GLY A 368 -2.89 -23.34 -4.36
C GLY A 368 -3.80 -23.52 -3.18
N PHE A 369 -3.15 -23.51 -2.02
CA PHE A 369 -3.75 -23.52 -0.70
C PHE A 369 -3.25 -22.32 0.08
N GLN A 370 -4.13 -21.71 0.89
CA GLN A 370 -3.76 -20.64 1.82
C GLN A 370 -4.50 -20.80 3.15
N SER A 371 -3.77 -20.59 4.24
CA SER A 371 -4.31 -20.59 5.60
C SER A 371 -3.85 -19.35 6.32
N THR A 372 -4.79 -18.52 6.76
CA THR A 372 -4.54 -17.32 7.57
C THR A 372 -5.21 -17.54 8.92
N GLU A 373 -4.48 -17.33 10.01
CA GLU A 373 -4.99 -17.42 11.37
C GLU A 373 -4.44 -16.28 12.21
N PHE A 374 -5.32 -15.58 12.95
CA PHE A 374 -4.90 -14.52 13.85
C PHE A 374 -5.88 -14.31 15.00
N ASP A 375 -5.34 -13.84 16.11
CA ASP A 375 -6.09 -13.40 17.28
C ASP A 375 -5.95 -11.89 17.43
N PHE A 376 -7.07 -11.22 17.66
CA PHE A 376 -7.13 -9.78 17.88
C PHE A 376 -7.75 -9.49 19.25
N GLU A 377 -7.18 -8.52 19.98
CA GLU A 377 -7.74 -8.01 21.22
C GLU A 377 -7.52 -6.51 21.36
N ALA A 378 -8.50 -5.84 21.97
CA ALA A 378 -8.43 -4.47 22.43
C ALA A 378 -8.73 -4.46 23.94
N VAL A 379 -7.82 -3.89 24.74
CA VAL A 379 -7.94 -3.88 26.21
C VAL A 379 -7.71 -2.45 26.69
N GLY A 380 -8.69 -1.85 27.31
CA GLY A 380 -8.63 -0.47 27.81
C GLY A 380 -9.97 0.23 27.77
N VAL A 381 -9.94 1.55 27.96
CA VAL A 381 -11.16 2.38 28.08
C VAL A 381 -11.92 2.55 26.76
N GLU A 382 -11.25 2.38 25.63
CA GLU A 382 -11.82 2.45 24.28
C GLU A 382 -11.90 1.07 23.62
N ALA A 383 -11.92 0.00 24.42
CA ALA A 383 -12.17 -1.33 23.90
C ALA A 383 -13.60 -1.40 23.35
N PHE A 384 -13.73 -1.46 22.02
CA PHE A 384 -15.02 -1.58 21.34
C PHE A 384 -15.26 -2.97 20.73
N LEU A 385 -14.33 -3.90 20.96
CA LEU A 385 -14.34 -5.28 20.49
C LEU A 385 -13.96 -6.26 21.60
N PRO A 386 -14.61 -7.42 21.69
CA PRO A 386 -14.13 -8.50 22.54
C PRO A 386 -12.82 -9.08 21.99
N LYS A 387 -12.14 -9.93 22.76
CA LYS A 387 -11.09 -10.76 22.20
C LYS A 387 -11.67 -11.67 21.11
N THR A 388 -11.06 -11.66 19.92
CA THR A 388 -11.54 -12.41 18.76
C THR A 388 -10.45 -13.29 18.16
N SER A 389 -10.87 -14.40 17.55
CA SER A 389 -10.01 -15.27 16.75
C SER A 389 -10.59 -15.40 15.34
N SER A 390 -9.74 -15.38 14.34
CA SER A 390 -10.12 -15.55 12.94
C SER A 390 -9.27 -16.61 12.27
N ARG A 391 -9.91 -17.55 11.58
CA ARG A 391 -9.23 -18.59 10.78
C ARG A 391 -9.86 -18.67 9.40
N ILE A 392 -9.02 -18.60 8.37
CA ILE A 392 -9.43 -18.64 6.97
C ILE A 392 -8.61 -19.71 6.27
N ASN A 393 -9.26 -20.77 5.80
CA ASN A 393 -8.63 -21.81 5.00
C ASN A 393 -9.22 -21.78 3.61
N SER A 394 -8.38 -21.90 2.58
CA SER A 394 -8.80 -21.75 1.21
C SER A 394 -8.02 -22.61 0.23
N VAL A 395 -8.71 -22.99 -0.86
CA VAL A 395 -8.10 -23.57 -2.05
C VAL A 395 -8.48 -22.71 -3.26
N PHE A 396 -7.57 -22.56 -4.20
CA PHE A 396 -7.80 -21.80 -5.41
C PHE A 396 -7.17 -22.46 -6.64
N LEU A 397 -7.77 -22.18 -7.78
CA LEU A 397 -7.29 -22.57 -9.10
C LEU A 397 -7.35 -21.36 -10.03
N PHE A 398 -6.33 -21.17 -10.84
CA PHE A 398 -6.29 -20.16 -11.88
C PHE A 398 -5.68 -20.76 -13.15
N GLU A 399 -6.35 -20.59 -14.28
CA GLU A 399 -5.98 -21.12 -15.57
C GLU A 399 -5.91 -20.01 -16.62
N GLU A 400 -4.93 -20.12 -17.50
CA GLU A 400 -4.74 -19.27 -18.66
C GLU A 400 -4.63 -20.11 -19.93
N VAL A 401 -5.32 -19.66 -20.97
CA VAL A 401 -5.25 -20.25 -22.32
C VAL A 401 -4.96 -19.14 -23.32
N LYS A 402 -3.94 -19.31 -24.13
CA LYS A 402 -3.60 -18.39 -25.22
C LYS A 402 -3.96 -19.01 -26.56
N ILE A 403 -4.85 -18.33 -27.30
CA ILE A 403 -5.33 -18.71 -28.63
C ILE A 403 -5.07 -17.53 -29.55
N ASP A 404 -4.03 -17.59 -30.36
CA ASP A 404 -3.60 -16.53 -31.28
C ASP A 404 -3.52 -15.15 -30.58
N ALA A 405 -4.42 -14.23 -30.91
CA ALA A 405 -4.51 -12.89 -30.35
C ALA A 405 -5.32 -12.78 -29.05
N LEU A 406 -5.94 -13.87 -28.62
CA LEU A 406 -6.81 -13.92 -27.44
C LEU A 406 -6.12 -14.71 -26.31
N THR A 407 -5.99 -14.06 -25.15
CA THR A 407 -5.64 -14.73 -23.90
C THR A 407 -6.88 -14.78 -23.02
N LEU A 408 -7.31 -15.99 -22.67
CA LEU A 408 -8.41 -16.22 -21.74
C LEU A 408 -7.85 -16.59 -20.37
N GLN A 409 -8.44 -16.07 -19.33
CA GLN A 409 -8.07 -16.30 -17.93
C GLN A 409 -9.32 -16.63 -17.14
N ALA A 410 -9.29 -17.71 -16.36
CA ALA A 410 -10.38 -18.10 -15.49
C ALA A 410 -9.85 -18.61 -14.17
N GLY A 411 -10.59 -18.41 -13.11
CA GLY A 411 -10.20 -18.95 -11.81
C GLY A 411 -11.35 -19.04 -10.83
N GLY A 412 -11.13 -19.81 -9.79
CA GLY A 412 -12.05 -19.98 -8.68
C GLY A 412 -11.33 -20.16 -7.36
N ARG A 413 -12.01 -19.79 -6.28
CA ARG A 413 -11.53 -19.93 -4.90
C ARG A 413 -12.68 -20.32 -3.99
N LEU A 414 -12.42 -21.28 -3.13
CA LEU A 414 -13.30 -21.72 -2.06
C LEU A 414 -12.62 -21.43 -0.73
N GLU A 415 -13.35 -20.81 0.20
CA GLU A 415 -12.80 -20.48 1.51
C GLU A 415 -13.77 -20.90 2.62
N ARG A 416 -13.21 -21.30 3.74
CA ARG A 416 -13.91 -21.49 4.99
C ARG A 416 -13.36 -20.49 6.01
N HIS A 417 -14.25 -19.63 6.51
CA HIS A 417 -13.97 -18.64 7.54
C HIS A 417 -14.59 -19.08 8.85
N THR A 418 -13.83 -19.00 9.92
CA THR A 418 -14.32 -19.14 11.28
C THR A 418 -13.92 -17.86 12.02
N VAL A 419 -14.91 -17.18 12.61
CA VAL A 419 -14.71 -15.94 13.37
C VAL A 419 -15.32 -16.18 14.75
N GLY A 420 -14.48 -16.15 15.79
CA GLY A 420 -14.87 -16.36 17.18
C GLY A 420 -14.73 -15.09 18.01
N ALA A 421 -15.67 -14.86 18.91
CA ALA A 421 -15.59 -13.88 19.99
C ALA A 421 -15.53 -14.61 21.34
N GLY A 422 -14.62 -14.19 22.23
CA GLY A 422 -14.54 -14.67 23.60
C GLY A 422 -15.72 -14.14 24.44
N GLU A 423 -15.97 -14.81 25.56
CA GLU A 423 -16.90 -14.28 26.56
C GLU A 423 -16.33 -13.02 27.21
N ASP A 424 -17.14 -12.00 27.33
CA ASP A 424 -16.76 -10.73 27.95
C ASP A 424 -18.01 -10.06 28.57
N ALA A 425 -17.84 -9.40 29.72
CA ALA A 425 -18.94 -8.75 30.44
C ALA A 425 -19.62 -7.62 29.64
N ASN A 426 -18.86 -6.90 28.79
CA ASN A 426 -19.36 -5.79 28.00
C ASN A 426 -19.89 -6.24 26.64
N PHE A 427 -19.37 -7.36 26.11
CA PHE A 427 -19.67 -7.82 24.75
C PHE A 427 -20.57 -9.08 24.73
N GLY A 428 -20.84 -9.68 25.87
CA GLY A 428 -21.74 -10.83 25.99
C GLY A 428 -21.04 -12.19 25.90
N PRO A 429 -21.82 -13.27 25.68
CA PRO A 429 -21.30 -14.64 25.68
C PRO A 429 -20.37 -14.93 24.50
N ALA A 430 -19.51 -15.91 24.67
CA ALA A 430 -18.67 -16.42 23.58
C ALA A 430 -19.53 -16.90 22.40
N GLU A 431 -19.13 -16.55 21.20
CA GLU A 431 -19.84 -16.94 19.97
C GLU A 431 -18.84 -17.28 18.87
N THR A 432 -19.18 -18.26 18.04
CA THR A 432 -18.40 -18.63 16.87
C THR A 432 -19.29 -18.64 15.63
N ARG A 433 -18.89 -17.89 14.60
CA ARG A 433 -19.56 -17.83 13.30
C ARG A 433 -18.71 -18.53 12.24
N ASN A 434 -19.36 -19.35 11.43
CA ASN A 434 -18.71 -20.06 10.32
C ASN A 434 -19.35 -19.63 9.00
N PHE A 435 -18.50 -19.33 8.01
CA PHE A 435 -18.91 -18.93 6.67
C PHE A 435 -18.16 -19.77 5.63
N SER A 436 -18.83 -20.04 4.52
CA SER A 436 -18.21 -20.66 3.35
C SER A 436 -18.42 -19.72 2.16
N THR A 437 -17.34 -19.24 1.56
CA THR A 437 -17.37 -18.29 0.45
C THR A 437 -16.87 -18.93 -0.82
N LYS A 438 -17.45 -18.50 -1.96
CA LYS A 438 -17.12 -18.95 -3.31
C LYS A 438 -16.88 -17.73 -4.17
N SER A 439 -15.69 -17.60 -4.72
CA SER A 439 -15.33 -16.51 -5.60
C SER A 439 -14.85 -17.05 -6.94
N GLY A 440 -15.20 -16.39 -8.03
CA GLY A 440 -14.78 -16.78 -9.36
C GLY A 440 -14.62 -15.58 -10.28
N SER A 441 -13.75 -15.69 -11.28
CA SER A 441 -13.67 -14.73 -12.38
C SER A 441 -13.36 -15.40 -13.70
N VAL A 442 -13.78 -14.72 -14.77
CA VAL A 442 -13.42 -15.03 -16.14
C VAL A 442 -13.01 -13.72 -16.80
N GLY A 443 -11.86 -13.72 -17.44
CA GLY A 443 -11.36 -12.57 -18.14
C GLY A 443 -10.77 -12.94 -19.50
N GLY A 444 -10.63 -11.94 -20.35
CA GLY A 444 -9.99 -12.08 -21.64
C GLY A 444 -9.22 -10.84 -22.04
N VAL A 445 -8.09 -11.02 -22.68
CA VAL A 445 -7.30 -9.97 -23.31
C VAL A 445 -7.21 -10.27 -24.79
N TYR A 446 -7.78 -9.38 -25.61
CA TYR A 446 -7.71 -9.49 -27.06
C TYR A 446 -6.72 -8.47 -27.61
N SER A 447 -5.63 -8.96 -28.19
CA SER A 447 -4.61 -8.14 -28.85
C SER A 447 -5.10 -7.69 -30.22
N LEU A 448 -5.68 -6.48 -30.32
CA LEU A 448 -6.13 -5.88 -31.57
C LEU A 448 -4.99 -5.74 -32.58
N THR A 449 -3.80 -5.40 -32.06
CA THR A 449 -2.54 -5.31 -32.78
C THR A 449 -1.41 -5.68 -31.81
N ARG A 450 -0.17 -5.67 -32.28
CA ARG A 450 0.99 -5.83 -31.40
C ARG A 450 1.08 -4.77 -30.29
N THR A 451 0.44 -3.60 -30.48
CA THR A 451 0.55 -2.46 -29.57
C THR A 451 -0.73 -2.15 -28.79
N TYR A 452 -1.88 -2.60 -29.27
CA TYR A 452 -3.19 -2.33 -28.64
C TYR A 452 -3.85 -3.64 -28.16
N ALA A 453 -4.42 -3.60 -26.98
CA ALA A 453 -5.27 -4.67 -26.47
C ALA A 453 -6.51 -4.14 -25.77
N ILE A 454 -7.59 -4.91 -25.85
CA ILE A 454 -8.79 -4.73 -25.03
C ILE A 454 -8.78 -5.85 -24.00
N ALA A 455 -9.01 -5.51 -22.72
CA ALA A 455 -9.17 -6.47 -21.65
C ALA A 455 -10.56 -6.34 -21.02
N LEU A 456 -11.23 -7.48 -20.83
CA LEU A 456 -12.51 -7.59 -20.12
C LEU A 456 -12.33 -8.59 -18.97
N ASN A 457 -12.83 -8.24 -17.79
CA ASN A 457 -12.90 -9.15 -16.64
C ASN A 457 -14.29 -9.12 -16.02
N LEU A 458 -14.85 -10.29 -15.77
CA LEU A 458 -16.11 -10.51 -15.07
C LEU A 458 -15.81 -11.30 -13.80
N SER A 459 -16.35 -10.89 -12.66
CA SER A 459 -16.09 -11.57 -11.40
C SER A 459 -17.29 -11.54 -10.47
N ARG A 460 -17.40 -12.61 -9.67
CA ARG A 460 -18.27 -12.71 -8.51
C ARG A 460 -17.42 -13.02 -7.29
N THR A 461 -17.53 -12.20 -6.26
CA THR A 461 -16.81 -12.36 -5.00
C THR A 461 -17.79 -12.42 -3.84
N GLU A 462 -17.64 -13.41 -2.99
CA GLU A 462 -18.36 -13.54 -1.73
C GLU A 462 -17.38 -13.29 -0.59
N ARG A 463 -17.66 -12.32 0.30
CA ARG A 463 -16.86 -11.98 1.47
C ARG A 463 -17.61 -12.32 2.75
N ALA A 464 -16.97 -12.99 3.69
CA ALA A 464 -17.47 -13.14 5.04
C ALA A 464 -17.35 -11.79 5.81
N PRO A 465 -18.30 -11.45 6.69
CA PRO A 465 -18.12 -10.32 7.60
C PRO A 465 -16.92 -10.57 8.52
N ASN A 466 -16.20 -9.49 8.87
CA ASN A 466 -15.08 -9.56 9.79
C ASN A 466 -15.55 -9.50 11.25
N TYR A 467 -14.60 -9.62 12.19
CA TYR A 467 -14.89 -9.60 13.63
C TYR A 467 -15.48 -8.26 14.11
N GLN A 468 -15.08 -7.12 13.54
CA GLN A 468 -15.62 -5.80 13.88
C GLN A 468 -17.06 -5.67 13.41
N GLU A 469 -17.34 -6.02 12.15
CA GLU A 469 -18.68 -5.97 11.57
C GLU A 469 -19.67 -6.87 12.35
N LEU A 470 -19.17 -7.96 12.95
CA LEU A 470 -19.99 -8.89 13.74
C LEU A 470 -20.14 -8.45 15.20
N PHE A 471 -19.05 -8.04 15.86
CA PHE A 471 -18.97 -8.02 17.31
C PHE A 471 -18.68 -6.65 17.92
N ALA A 472 -18.52 -5.57 17.14
CA ALA A 472 -18.35 -4.22 17.69
C ALA A 472 -19.51 -3.85 18.63
N ASN A 473 -19.21 -3.30 19.80
CA ASN A 473 -20.19 -2.80 20.75
C ASN A 473 -19.49 -1.87 21.76
N GLY A 474 -19.01 -0.72 21.32
CA GLY A 474 -18.28 0.17 22.21
C GLY A 474 -17.92 1.52 21.59
N PRO A 475 -17.35 2.42 22.40
CA PRO A 475 -16.88 3.71 21.94
C PRO A 475 -15.67 3.52 21.02
N HIS A 476 -15.67 4.26 19.91
CA HIS A 476 -14.55 4.31 18.97
C HIS A 476 -14.27 5.78 18.63
N ILE A 477 -13.32 6.36 19.33
CA ILE A 477 -13.08 7.81 19.29
C ILE A 477 -12.57 8.25 17.93
N ALA A 478 -11.78 7.43 17.24
CA ALA A 478 -11.32 7.73 15.88
C ALA A 478 -12.46 8.01 14.89
N THR A 479 -13.63 7.40 15.08
CA THR A 479 -14.85 7.68 14.30
C THR A 479 -15.77 8.66 14.99
N ASN A 480 -15.44 9.08 16.23
CA ASN A 480 -16.24 9.91 17.11
C ASN A 480 -17.66 9.34 17.31
N ALA A 481 -17.77 8.03 17.52
CA ALA A 481 -19.04 7.31 17.59
C ALA A 481 -18.97 6.09 18.50
N PHE A 482 -20.13 5.59 18.90
CA PHE A 482 -20.31 4.27 19.46
C PHE A 482 -20.63 3.30 18.32
N GLU A 483 -19.75 2.33 18.06
CA GLU A 483 -19.91 1.37 16.97
C GLU A 483 -20.63 0.11 17.40
N ILE A 484 -21.59 -0.32 16.56
CA ILE A 484 -22.46 -1.45 16.84
C ILE A 484 -22.39 -2.45 15.68
N GLY A 485 -21.89 -3.64 15.95
CA GLY A 485 -21.83 -4.76 15.03
C GLY A 485 -23.19 -5.46 14.87
N ASN A 486 -23.25 -6.38 13.93
CA ASN A 486 -24.43 -7.22 13.74
C ASN A 486 -24.04 -8.69 13.61
N ARG A 487 -24.27 -9.43 14.67
CA ARG A 487 -23.94 -10.87 14.78
C ARG A 487 -24.71 -11.76 13.78
N SER A 488 -25.81 -11.25 13.20
CA SER A 488 -26.64 -11.99 12.25
C SER A 488 -26.21 -11.87 10.77
N PHE A 489 -25.15 -11.11 10.47
CA PHE A 489 -24.73 -10.92 9.08
C PHE A 489 -24.50 -12.23 8.34
N GLY A 490 -24.97 -12.25 7.09
CA GLY A 490 -24.59 -13.20 6.06
C GLY A 490 -23.41 -12.68 5.23
N LEU A 491 -23.21 -13.28 4.07
CA LEU A 491 -22.12 -12.92 3.17
C LEU A 491 -22.38 -11.58 2.46
N GLU A 492 -21.34 -10.77 2.29
CA GLU A 492 -21.30 -9.68 1.35
C GLU A 492 -21.00 -10.25 -0.05
N VAL A 493 -21.81 -9.93 -1.04
CA VAL A 493 -21.68 -10.46 -2.40
C VAL A 493 -21.53 -9.34 -3.40
N SER A 494 -20.46 -9.40 -4.18
CA SER A 494 -20.08 -8.44 -5.23
C SER A 494 -20.10 -9.11 -6.59
N ASN A 495 -20.67 -8.45 -7.61
CA ASN A 495 -20.56 -8.81 -9.02
C ASN A 495 -19.95 -7.63 -9.76
N ALA A 496 -18.82 -7.83 -10.43
CA ALA A 496 -18.08 -6.75 -11.05
C ALA A 496 -17.72 -7.01 -12.50
N VAL A 497 -17.62 -5.91 -13.25
CA VAL A 497 -17.21 -5.86 -14.65
C VAL A 497 -16.12 -4.80 -14.79
N ASP A 498 -14.99 -5.16 -15.38
CA ASP A 498 -13.90 -4.28 -15.74
C ASP A 498 -13.63 -4.36 -17.24
N LEU A 499 -13.63 -3.24 -17.94
CA LEU A 499 -13.27 -3.13 -19.35
C LEU A 499 -12.15 -2.10 -19.51
N SER A 500 -11.07 -2.46 -20.21
CA SER A 500 -9.97 -1.54 -20.45
C SER A 500 -9.40 -1.66 -21.86
N LEU A 501 -8.99 -0.51 -22.43
CA LEU A 501 -8.17 -0.38 -23.63
C LEU A 501 -6.75 -0.03 -23.19
N ARG A 502 -5.76 -0.73 -23.75
CA ARG A 502 -4.35 -0.56 -23.41
C ARG A 502 -3.49 -0.36 -24.65
N LYS A 503 -2.47 0.48 -24.52
CA LYS A 503 -1.45 0.69 -25.56
C LYS A 503 -0.05 0.65 -24.92
N ARG A 504 0.81 -0.29 -25.36
CA ARG A 504 2.12 -0.54 -24.73
C ARG A 504 3.32 0.07 -25.43
N GLU A 505 3.23 0.43 -26.69
CA GLU A 505 4.38 0.82 -27.51
C GLU A 505 4.10 2.08 -28.33
N GLY A 506 5.21 2.76 -28.77
CA GLY A 506 5.19 3.95 -29.60
C GLY A 506 5.28 5.23 -28.77
N ARG A 507 5.10 6.38 -29.45
CA ARG A 507 5.17 7.70 -28.79
C ARG A 507 4.09 7.95 -27.75
N VAL A 508 2.98 7.24 -27.85
CA VAL A 508 1.88 7.29 -26.88
C VAL A 508 1.69 5.90 -26.31
N THR A 509 1.76 5.77 -24.99
CA THR A 509 1.46 4.55 -24.24
C THR A 509 0.45 4.87 -23.13
N GLY A 510 -0.29 3.89 -22.63
CA GLY A 510 -1.22 4.12 -21.53
C GLY A 510 -2.38 3.15 -21.52
N SER A 511 -3.35 3.44 -20.65
CA SER A 511 -4.58 2.66 -20.50
C SER A 511 -5.75 3.58 -20.15
N ALA A 512 -6.94 3.18 -20.62
CA ALA A 512 -8.21 3.76 -20.18
C ALA A 512 -9.19 2.61 -19.90
N GLY A 513 -9.95 2.72 -18.82
CA GLY A 513 -10.88 1.67 -18.42
C GLY A 513 -12.08 2.23 -17.69
N VAL A 514 -13.14 1.42 -17.68
CA VAL A 514 -14.35 1.64 -16.91
C VAL A 514 -14.62 0.42 -16.05
N PHE A 515 -15.22 0.65 -14.90
CA PHE A 515 -15.59 -0.42 -13.98
C PHE A 515 -17.02 -0.22 -13.45
N TYR A 516 -17.65 -1.32 -13.15
CA TYR A 516 -18.94 -1.40 -12.48
C TYR A 516 -18.91 -2.56 -11.49
N ASN A 517 -19.27 -2.30 -10.23
CA ASN A 517 -19.34 -3.30 -9.17
C ASN A 517 -20.64 -3.13 -8.40
N ARG A 518 -21.46 -4.17 -8.34
CA ARG A 518 -22.74 -4.20 -7.63
C ARG A 518 -22.68 -5.18 -6.46
N PHE A 519 -23.02 -4.67 -5.30
CA PHE A 519 -23.16 -5.44 -4.06
C PHE A 519 -24.64 -5.69 -3.77
N SER A 520 -24.99 -6.92 -3.43
CA SER A 520 -26.33 -7.25 -2.93
C SER A 520 -26.48 -6.99 -1.42
N ASN A 521 -25.36 -7.00 -0.69
CA ASN A 521 -25.33 -6.81 0.75
C ASN A 521 -23.98 -6.17 1.15
N PHE A 522 -23.79 -4.89 0.81
CA PHE A 522 -22.60 -4.13 1.20
C PHE A 522 -22.71 -3.77 2.69
N ILE A 523 -21.76 -4.23 3.50
CA ILE A 523 -21.77 -3.93 4.93
C ILE A 523 -21.18 -2.52 5.13
N ALA A 524 -22.08 -1.56 5.37
CA ALA A 524 -21.76 -0.16 5.61
C ALA A 524 -21.91 0.20 7.10
N LEU A 525 -21.07 1.11 7.57
CA LEU A 525 -21.22 1.74 8.87
C LEU A 525 -22.09 3.01 8.70
N VAL A 526 -23.33 2.96 9.19
CA VAL A 526 -24.33 4.00 8.99
C VAL A 526 -24.80 4.57 10.33
N SER A 527 -25.28 5.82 10.31
CA SER A 527 -25.82 6.49 11.51
C SER A 527 -27.06 5.76 12.03
N ASP A 528 -27.09 5.52 13.34
CA ASP A 528 -28.25 4.96 14.07
C ASP A 528 -28.87 6.06 14.95
N ALA A 529 -29.86 6.75 14.43
CA ALA A 529 -30.54 7.82 15.14
C ALA A 529 -31.36 7.36 16.38
N SER A 530 -31.57 6.04 16.51
CA SER A 530 -32.27 5.45 17.67
C SER A 530 -31.35 5.12 18.84
N PHE A 531 -30.02 5.16 18.59
CA PHE A 531 -29.03 4.83 19.61
C PHE A 531 -28.91 5.96 20.65
N VAL A 532 -28.78 5.55 21.91
CA VAL A 532 -28.45 6.43 23.04
C VAL A 532 -27.20 5.86 23.71
N ASP A 533 -26.15 6.68 23.83
CA ASP A 533 -24.91 6.25 24.50
C ASP A 533 -25.20 5.80 25.94
N PRO A 534 -24.80 4.59 26.32
CA PRO A 534 -24.93 4.12 27.71
C PRO A 534 -24.20 5.01 28.73
N ASP A 535 -23.19 5.76 28.30
CA ASP A 535 -22.50 6.75 29.11
C ASP A 535 -22.91 8.17 28.73
N PRO A 536 -23.80 8.82 29.49
CA PRO A 536 -24.26 10.18 29.17
C PRO A 536 -23.15 11.24 29.19
N ALA A 537 -22.01 10.96 29.84
CA ALA A 537 -20.88 11.87 29.89
C ALA A 537 -20.12 11.93 28.57
N ARG A 538 -20.12 10.85 27.78
CA ARG A 538 -19.53 10.77 26.44
C ARG A 538 -20.50 11.32 25.39
N ASN A 539 -21.75 10.92 25.45
CA ASN A 539 -22.81 11.32 24.53
C ASN A 539 -22.43 11.13 23.05
N LEU A 540 -21.82 10.00 22.71
CA LEU A 540 -21.41 9.68 21.35
C LEU A 540 -22.63 9.33 20.47
N PRO A 541 -22.63 9.71 19.18
CA PRO A 541 -23.62 9.22 18.22
C PRO A 541 -23.42 7.72 17.95
N GLY A 542 -24.50 6.99 17.67
CA GLY A 542 -24.44 5.59 17.27
C GLY A 542 -24.11 5.44 15.78
N LEU A 543 -23.16 4.56 15.47
CA LEU A 543 -22.93 4.04 14.13
C LEU A 543 -23.14 2.53 14.14
N ARG A 544 -23.99 2.02 13.26
CA ARG A 544 -24.32 0.59 13.17
C ARG A 544 -23.87 0.00 11.84
N PHE A 545 -23.20 -1.15 11.91
CA PHE A 545 -22.94 -1.95 10.71
C PHE A 545 -24.26 -2.48 10.16
N THR A 546 -24.55 -2.15 8.89
CA THR A 546 -25.80 -2.47 8.22
C THR A 546 -25.52 -2.96 6.80
N GLY A 547 -26.18 -4.03 6.39
CA GLY A 547 -26.11 -4.52 5.02
C GLY A 547 -27.04 -3.73 4.11
N VAL A 548 -26.49 -3.09 3.06
CA VAL A 548 -27.25 -2.32 2.08
C VAL A 548 -26.90 -2.77 0.65
N PRO A 549 -27.85 -2.77 -0.29
CA PRO A 549 -27.49 -2.95 -1.67
C PRO A 549 -26.76 -1.71 -2.18
N ALA A 550 -25.63 -1.89 -2.85
CA ALA A 550 -24.80 -0.77 -3.28
C ALA A 550 -24.21 -0.98 -4.66
N GLU A 551 -23.93 0.12 -5.35
CA GLU A 551 -23.15 0.08 -6.58
C GLU A 551 -21.98 1.05 -6.55
N PHE A 552 -20.88 0.61 -7.17
CA PHE A 552 -19.68 1.41 -7.40
C PHE A 552 -19.40 1.42 -8.90
N LYS A 553 -19.22 2.60 -9.48
CA LYS A 553 -18.96 2.75 -10.91
C LYS A 553 -17.98 3.88 -11.17
N GLY A 554 -17.19 3.75 -12.24
CA GLY A 554 -16.22 4.80 -12.53
C GLY A 554 -15.40 4.55 -13.77
N ALA A 555 -14.46 5.47 -13.98
CA ALA A 555 -13.51 5.44 -15.06
C ALA A 555 -12.12 5.83 -14.58
N GLU A 556 -11.10 5.26 -15.18
CA GLU A 556 -9.69 5.49 -14.89
C GLU A 556 -8.92 5.62 -16.20
N ALA A 557 -8.00 6.56 -16.29
CA ALA A 557 -7.16 6.70 -17.47
C ALA A 557 -5.75 7.16 -17.08
N SER A 558 -4.76 6.67 -17.82
CA SER A 558 -3.38 7.16 -17.79
C SER A 558 -2.77 7.09 -19.18
N ALA A 559 -1.98 8.09 -19.53
CA ALA A 559 -1.27 8.12 -20.81
C ALA A 559 0.10 8.78 -20.63
N ARG A 560 1.11 8.23 -21.28
CA ARG A 560 2.43 8.84 -21.44
C ARG A 560 2.66 9.15 -22.91
N ILE A 561 2.98 10.41 -23.20
CA ILE A 561 3.22 10.94 -24.55
C ILE A 561 4.67 11.35 -24.63
N LEU A 562 5.48 10.67 -25.41
CA LEU A 562 6.86 11.04 -25.69
C LEU A 562 6.88 12.17 -26.71
N LEU A 563 7.12 13.41 -26.25
CA LEU A 563 7.13 14.60 -27.07
C LEU A 563 8.45 14.73 -27.85
N VAL A 564 9.57 14.54 -27.14
CA VAL A 564 10.94 14.58 -27.69
C VAL A 564 11.68 13.34 -27.19
N ASP A 565 12.45 12.66 -28.05
CA ASP A 565 13.23 11.46 -27.70
C ASP A 565 14.74 11.71 -27.73
N ARG A 566 15.24 12.60 -28.61
CA ARG A 566 16.67 12.93 -28.75
C ARG A 566 16.85 14.39 -29.13
N PRO A 567 17.93 15.09 -28.69
CA PRO A 567 19.06 14.64 -27.85
C PRO A 567 18.73 14.55 -26.35
N TYR A 568 17.58 15.00 -25.93
CA TYR A 568 16.99 14.90 -24.58
C TYR A 568 15.62 14.27 -24.68
N ARG A 569 15.12 13.76 -23.58
CA ARG A 569 13.78 13.16 -23.53
C ARG A 569 12.82 14.10 -22.83
N ILE A 570 11.68 14.41 -23.49
CA ILE A 570 10.55 15.09 -22.86
C ILE A 570 9.33 14.19 -23.01
N ALA A 571 8.67 13.89 -21.90
CA ALA A 571 7.41 13.17 -21.91
C ALA A 571 6.34 13.88 -21.09
N LEU A 572 5.11 13.84 -21.59
CA LEU A 572 3.91 14.32 -20.92
C LEU A 572 3.13 13.10 -20.40
N ASP A 573 2.97 13.02 -19.09
CA ASP A 573 2.13 12.05 -18.43
C ASP A 573 0.76 12.68 -18.14
N LEU A 574 -0.33 12.02 -18.49
CA LEU A 574 -1.70 12.43 -18.19
C LEU A 574 -2.37 11.33 -17.37
N LYS A 575 -3.18 11.72 -16.39
CA LYS A 575 -3.96 10.78 -15.59
C LYS A 575 -5.25 11.39 -15.07
N GLY A 576 -6.23 10.54 -14.82
CA GLY A 576 -7.48 10.94 -14.20
C GLY A 576 -8.32 9.76 -13.80
N ASP A 577 -9.22 10.02 -12.87
CA ASP A 577 -10.18 9.04 -12.37
C ASP A 577 -11.46 9.71 -11.87
N LEU A 578 -12.51 8.91 -11.86
CA LEU A 578 -13.81 9.23 -11.32
C LEU A 578 -14.41 7.97 -10.69
N THR A 579 -14.86 8.06 -9.45
CA THR A 579 -15.62 7.02 -8.77
C THR A 579 -16.94 7.58 -8.26
N ARG A 580 -18.02 6.84 -8.41
CA ARG A 580 -19.31 7.08 -7.78
C ARG A 580 -19.75 5.84 -7.08
N ALA A 581 -20.33 6.01 -5.88
CA ALA A 581 -20.93 4.93 -5.12
C ALA A 581 -22.22 5.40 -4.47
N GLU A 582 -23.22 4.52 -4.46
CA GLU A 582 -24.55 4.83 -3.92
C GLU A 582 -25.24 3.58 -3.37
N ASN A 583 -26.10 3.77 -2.39
CA ASN A 583 -27.07 2.79 -1.97
C ASN A 583 -28.18 2.72 -3.04
N THR A 584 -28.40 1.55 -3.64
CA THR A 584 -29.34 1.41 -4.77
C THR A 584 -30.81 1.43 -4.36
N ASP A 585 -31.13 1.23 -3.07
CA ASP A 585 -32.52 1.29 -2.58
C ASP A 585 -32.96 2.74 -2.33
N THR A 586 -32.05 3.58 -1.81
CA THR A 586 -32.36 4.96 -1.45
C THR A 586 -31.87 5.97 -2.49
N GLY A 587 -30.90 5.60 -3.34
CA GLY A 587 -30.21 6.51 -4.25
C GLY A 587 -29.22 7.45 -3.56
N GLU A 588 -29.02 7.31 -2.25
CA GLU A 588 -28.10 8.14 -1.48
C GLU A 588 -26.65 7.78 -1.77
N PRO A 589 -25.74 8.77 -1.87
CA PRO A 589 -24.30 8.52 -1.99
C PRO A 589 -23.77 7.74 -0.77
N LEU A 590 -22.83 6.85 -1.01
CA LEU A 590 -22.02 6.28 0.08
C LEU A 590 -20.98 7.33 0.55
N PRO A 591 -20.60 7.30 1.85
CA PRO A 591 -19.72 8.31 2.42
C PRO A 591 -18.26 8.16 1.92
N ARG A 592 -17.50 9.26 1.98
CA ARG A 592 -16.05 9.32 1.74
C ARG A 592 -15.63 8.83 0.35
N ILE A 593 -16.44 9.03 -0.66
CA ILE A 593 -16.10 8.70 -2.05
C ILE A 593 -15.19 9.79 -2.64
N SER A 594 -14.05 9.39 -3.17
CA SER A 594 -13.08 10.31 -3.77
C SER A 594 -13.70 11.16 -4.87
N PRO A 595 -13.50 12.49 -4.85
CA PRO A 595 -13.95 13.37 -5.95
C PRO A 595 -13.21 13.04 -7.26
N MET A 596 -13.74 13.49 -8.39
CA MET A 596 -13.04 13.40 -9.68
C MET A 596 -11.68 14.08 -9.62
N ARG A 597 -10.65 13.40 -10.13
CA ARG A 597 -9.28 13.90 -10.22
C ARG A 597 -8.78 13.81 -11.65
N PHE A 598 -8.04 14.83 -12.09
CA PHE A 598 -7.32 14.78 -13.35
C PHE A 598 -6.08 15.67 -13.28
N GLY A 599 -5.04 15.27 -13.99
CA GLY A 599 -3.79 16.00 -13.97
C GLY A 599 -2.77 15.44 -14.93
N GLY A 600 -1.60 16.02 -14.89
CA GLY A 600 -0.49 15.59 -15.71
C GLY A 600 0.86 16.03 -15.16
N GLY A 601 1.91 15.48 -15.74
CA GLY A 601 3.28 15.79 -15.40
C GLY A 601 4.13 15.90 -16.66
N LEU A 602 4.97 16.92 -16.72
CA LEU A 602 5.99 17.06 -17.74
C LEU A 602 7.34 16.61 -17.18
N SER A 603 7.94 15.59 -17.79
CA SER A 603 9.25 15.08 -17.42
C SER A 603 10.29 15.44 -18.48
N PHE A 604 11.50 15.79 -18.00
CA PHE A 604 12.68 16.08 -18.78
C PHE A 604 13.84 15.21 -18.31
N GLU A 605 14.57 14.59 -19.24
CA GLU A 605 15.73 13.76 -18.96
C GLU A 605 16.84 14.08 -19.95
N GLN A 606 18.03 14.43 -19.45
CA GLN A 606 19.24 14.65 -20.28
C GLN A 606 20.49 14.22 -19.52
N GLY A 607 21.07 13.12 -19.95
CA GLY A 607 22.26 12.56 -19.28
C GLY A 607 21.99 12.28 -17.80
N PRO A 608 22.72 12.91 -16.86
CA PRO A 608 22.53 12.72 -15.44
C PRO A 608 21.37 13.55 -14.84
N LEU A 609 20.85 14.54 -15.59
CA LEU A 609 19.83 15.47 -15.11
C LEU A 609 18.43 14.95 -15.40
N THR A 610 17.59 14.97 -14.40
CA THR A 610 16.14 14.73 -14.50
C THR A 610 15.38 15.91 -13.90
N ALA A 611 14.25 16.28 -14.51
CA ALA A 611 13.34 17.26 -13.94
C ALA A 611 11.90 16.86 -14.21
N ARG A 612 11.00 17.23 -13.32
CA ARG A 612 9.58 16.93 -13.45
C ARG A 612 8.74 18.04 -12.82
N LEU A 613 7.64 18.38 -13.49
CA LEU A 613 6.59 19.28 -13.01
C LEU A 613 5.25 18.55 -13.11
N ASP A 614 4.55 18.41 -11.99
CA ASP A 614 3.24 17.75 -11.90
C ASP A 614 2.17 18.72 -11.44
N ALA A 615 1.00 18.65 -12.06
CA ALA A 615 -0.20 19.36 -11.63
C ALA A 615 -1.38 18.38 -11.54
N MET A 616 -2.10 18.38 -10.43
CA MET A 616 -3.29 17.57 -10.19
C MET A 616 -4.43 18.48 -9.74
N ARG A 617 -5.52 18.50 -10.50
CA ARG A 617 -6.78 19.10 -10.10
C ARG A 617 -7.67 18.05 -9.45
N VAL A 618 -8.08 18.30 -8.22
CA VAL A 618 -9.12 17.58 -7.50
C VAL A 618 -10.36 18.46 -7.50
N ARG A 619 -11.51 17.95 -7.95
CA ARG A 619 -12.76 18.69 -7.94
C ARG A 619 -13.36 18.76 -6.54
N GLY A 620 -14.27 19.71 -6.32
CA GLY A 620 -15.09 19.71 -5.11
C GLY A 620 -15.98 18.45 -5.07
N GLN A 621 -16.28 17.99 -3.88
CA GLN A 621 -17.22 16.89 -3.65
C GLN A 621 -18.42 17.41 -2.85
N ASP A 622 -19.53 17.54 -3.52
CA ASP A 622 -20.83 17.98 -2.99
C ASP A 622 -21.85 16.82 -2.97
N ARG A 623 -21.55 15.72 -3.65
CA ARG A 623 -22.34 14.49 -3.60
C ARG A 623 -21.89 13.65 -2.41
N VAL A 624 -22.46 13.93 -1.24
CA VAL A 624 -22.06 13.38 0.06
C VAL A 624 -23.20 12.59 0.69
N ALA A 625 -22.88 11.67 1.60
CA ALA A 625 -23.87 10.94 2.40
C ALA A 625 -24.55 11.86 3.42
N ALA A 626 -25.67 11.41 3.99
CA ALA A 626 -26.36 12.13 5.03
C ALA A 626 -25.44 12.39 6.24
N GLY A 627 -25.37 13.65 6.68
CA GLY A 627 -24.48 14.07 7.78
C GLY A 627 -23.02 14.28 7.41
N GLU A 628 -22.59 13.94 6.20
CA GLU A 628 -21.25 14.18 5.72
C GLU A 628 -21.09 15.60 5.15
N LEU A 629 -20.01 16.31 5.53
CA LEU A 629 -19.72 17.63 4.99
C LEU A 629 -19.07 17.55 3.60
N PRO A 630 -19.44 18.44 2.64
CA PRO A 630 -18.78 18.54 1.34
C PRO A 630 -17.38 19.13 1.49
N THR A 631 -16.53 18.96 0.47
CA THR A 631 -15.18 19.54 0.41
C THR A 631 -14.97 20.36 -0.85
N ASP A 632 -14.18 21.42 -0.73
CA ASP A 632 -13.81 22.26 -1.86
C ASP A 632 -12.75 21.60 -2.74
N GLY A 633 -12.77 21.93 -4.00
CA GLY A 633 -11.73 21.48 -4.95
C GLY A 633 -10.45 22.28 -4.82
N TYR A 634 -9.31 21.63 -5.13
CA TYR A 634 -7.99 22.24 -5.08
C TYR A 634 -7.11 21.82 -6.27
N THR A 635 -6.01 22.53 -6.47
CA THR A 635 -4.97 22.18 -7.45
C THR A 635 -3.64 22.00 -6.73
N MET A 636 -3.08 20.79 -6.78
CA MET A 636 -1.77 20.51 -6.24
C MET A 636 -0.72 20.59 -7.34
N VAL A 637 0.31 21.43 -7.17
CA VAL A 637 1.45 21.53 -8.09
C VAL A 637 2.72 21.16 -7.34
N ASN A 638 3.47 20.21 -7.91
CA ASN A 638 4.75 19.73 -7.39
C ASN A 638 5.81 19.80 -8.48
N ALA A 639 7.07 20.01 -8.11
CA ALA A 639 8.20 19.95 -9.05
C ALA A 639 9.34 19.16 -8.43
N SER A 640 10.16 18.51 -9.24
CA SER A 640 11.38 17.86 -8.75
C SER A 640 12.51 18.00 -9.76
N VAL A 641 13.74 18.03 -9.23
CA VAL A 641 14.98 17.98 -10.01
C VAL A 641 15.87 16.91 -9.38
N GLY A 642 16.45 16.07 -10.21
CA GLY A 642 17.40 15.04 -9.81
C GLY A 642 18.69 15.15 -10.61
N TYR A 643 19.82 14.82 -9.96
CA TYR A 643 21.10 14.78 -10.61
C TYR A 643 21.89 13.56 -10.19
N ARG A 644 22.36 12.76 -11.17
CA ARG A 644 23.13 11.54 -10.94
C ARG A 644 24.62 11.77 -11.15
N LEU A 645 25.39 11.46 -10.12
CA LEU A 645 26.84 11.46 -10.17
C LEU A 645 27.34 10.01 -10.12
N ASN A 646 28.11 9.62 -11.12
CA ASN A 646 28.78 8.32 -11.15
C ASN A 646 30.25 8.56 -10.79
N ILE A 647 30.63 8.13 -9.59
CA ILE A 647 32.04 8.12 -9.13
C ILE A 647 32.49 6.66 -9.14
N PRO A 648 33.78 6.37 -9.26
CA PRO A 648 34.27 4.99 -9.20
C PRO A 648 33.71 4.28 -7.95
N MET A 649 33.09 3.11 -8.15
CA MET A 649 32.49 2.24 -7.13
C MET A 649 31.23 2.79 -6.43
N VAL A 650 30.84 4.07 -6.62
CA VAL A 650 29.65 4.66 -5.96
C VAL A 650 28.84 5.48 -6.95
N ARG A 651 27.56 5.24 -7.01
CA ARG A 651 26.60 6.11 -7.70
C ARG A 651 25.86 6.96 -6.68
N LEU A 652 25.89 8.28 -6.85
CA LEU A 652 25.13 9.23 -6.04
C LEU A 652 23.95 9.79 -6.85
N ASP A 653 22.75 9.66 -6.33
CA ASP A 653 21.55 10.29 -6.85
C ASP A 653 21.13 11.41 -5.87
N LEU A 654 21.20 12.65 -6.30
CA LEU A 654 20.75 13.84 -5.54
C LEU A 654 19.37 14.22 -6.04
N PHE A 655 18.47 14.65 -5.16
CA PHE A 655 17.19 15.20 -5.59
C PHE A 655 16.73 16.36 -4.70
N LEU A 656 15.96 17.25 -5.31
CA LEU A 656 15.20 18.29 -4.66
C LEU A 656 13.76 18.26 -5.18
N ARG A 657 12.78 18.21 -4.28
CA ARG A 657 11.35 18.21 -4.61
C ARG A 657 10.64 19.35 -3.88
N GLY A 658 9.91 20.18 -4.64
CA GLY A 658 8.95 21.13 -4.10
C GLY A 658 7.56 20.50 -4.08
N VAL A 659 6.85 20.63 -3.00
CA VAL A 659 5.49 20.13 -2.81
C VAL A 659 4.53 21.29 -2.54
N ASN A 660 3.28 21.16 -3.02
CA ASN A 660 2.24 22.18 -2.88
C ASN A 660 2.73 23.60 -3.22
N LEU A 661 3.38 23.76 -4.39
CA LEU A 661 4.02 25.02 -4.78
C LEU A 661 3.07 26.22 -4.82
N LEU A 662 1.78 25.98 -5.05
CA LEU A 662 0.74 27.00 -5.03
C LEU A 662 0.26 27.37 -3.61
N ASN A 663 0.77 26.68 -2.57
CA ASN A 663 0.36 26.85 -1.17
C ASN A 663 -1.16 26.75 -0.97
N GLN A 664 -1.81 25.80 -1.67
CA GLN A 664 -3.26 25.57 -1.59
C GLN A 664 -3.63 24.93 -0.24
N GLU A 665 -4.71 25.37 0.35
CA GLU A 665 -5.41 24.59 1.37
C GLU A 665 -6.11 23.43 0.66
N ALA A 666 -5.63 22.22 0.92
CA ALA A 666 -6.13 20.99 0.30
C ALA A 666 -6.60 20.04 1.38
N ARG A 667 -7.80 19.46 1.21
CA ARG A 667 -8.40 18.52 2.16
C ARG A 667 -8.79 17.25 1.45
N ASN A 668 -8.39 16.11 2.02
CA ASN A 668 -8.74 14.80 1.47
C ASN A 668 -10.20 14.46 1.81
N HIS A 669 -11.08 14.43 0.83
CA HIS A 669 -12.50 14.12 1.06
C HIS A 669 -12.73 12.73 1.66
N VAL A 670 -11.85 11.76 1.37
CA VAL A 670 -11.95 10.38 1.85
C VAL A 670 -11.64 10.26 3.36
N SER A 671 -10.96 11.26 3.92
CA SER A 671 -10.60 11.30 5.34
C SER A 671 -11.81 11.47 6.26
N PHE A 672 -11.84 10.74 7.37
CA PHE A 672 -12.78 10.99 8.48
C PHE A 672 -12.56 12.35 9.12
N ILE A 673 -11.31 12.81 9.16
CA ILE A 673 -10.93 14.10 9.76
C ILE A 673 -10.69 15.18 8.70
N LYS A 674 -11.35 15.11 7.54
CA LYS A 674 -11.20 16.09 6.45
C LYS A 674 -11.42 17.54 6.87
N ASP A 675 -12.29 17.75 7.87
CA ASP A 675 -12.58 19.06 8.39
C ASP A 675 -11.61 19.55 9.49
N LEU A 676 -10.68 18.67 9.95
CA LEU A 676 -9.72 18.94 10.99
C LEU A 676 -8.27 18.93 10.47
N ALA A 677 -7.97 18.18 9.42
CA ALA A 677 -6.62 17.93 8.92
C ALA A 677 -6.47 18.25 7.43
N PRO A 678 -6.03 19.47 7.08
CA PRO A 678 -5.59 19.79 5.71
C PRO A 678 -4.22 19.15 5.42
N TYR A 679 -3.87 19.04 4.14
CA TYR A 679 -2.50 18.72 3.72
C TYR A 679 -1.51 19.86 4.05
N GLY A 680 -0.22 19.51 4.04
CA GLY A 680 0.87 20.43 4.31
C GLY A 680 0.93 21.63 3.37
N LYS A 681 1.43 22.76 3.89
CA LYS A 681 1.69 23.94 3.08
C LYS A 681 2.80 23.70 2.06
N ARG A 682 3.13 24.74 1.26
CA ARG A 682 4.29 24.69 0.37
C ARG A 682 5.57 24.34 1.13
N GLY A 683 6.31 23.35 0.63
CA GLY A 683 7.55 22.91 1.22
C GLY A 683 8.51 22.26 0.24
N MET A 684 9.68 21.90 0.75
CA MET A 684 10.73 21.25 -0.01
C MET A 684 11.17 19.95 0.69
N VAL A 685 11.53 18.96 -0.11
CA VAL A 685 12.20 17.74 0.34
C VAL A 685 13.48 17.60 -0.46
N ALA A 686 14.60 17.52 0.22
CA ALA A 686 15.91 17.23 -0.38
C ALA A 686 16.38 15.85 0.04
N GLY A 687 17.10 15.14 -0.81
CA GLY A 687 17.68 13.84 -0.45
C GLY A 687 18.89 13.46 -1.28
N LEU A 688 19.63 12.53 -0.72
CA LEU A 688 20.81 11.93 -1.29
C LEU A 688 20.74 10.42 -1.16
N ARG A 689 20.99 9.70 -2.26
CA ARG A 689 21.17 8.25 -2.26
C ARG A 689 22.54 7.88 -2.79
N GLY A 690 23.28 7.12 -2.00
CA GLY A 690 24.51 6.46 -2.42
C GLY A 690 24.24 4.96 -2.67
N THR A 691 24.72 4.41 -3.79
CA THR A 691 24.69 2.96 -4.05
C THR A 691 26.11 2.47 -4.41
N PHE A 692 26.52 1.34 -3.89
CA PHE A 692 27.84 0.76 -4.09
C PHE A 692 27.78 -0.75 -4.37
#